data_aa4f70bf14aaec911928484371837c89
#
_entry.id   aa4f70bf14aaec911928484371837c89
#
_cell.length_a   1.000
_cell.length_b   1.000
_cell.length_c   1.000
_cell.angle_alpha   90.00
_cell.angle_beta   90.00
_cell.angle_gamma   90.00
#
_symmetry.space_group_name_H-M   'P 1'
#
loop_
_entity.id
_entity.type
_entity.pdbx_description
1 polymer ?
#
loop_
_entity_poly.entity_id
_entity_poly.type
_entity_poly.pdbx_seq_one_letter_code
_entity_poly.pdbx_strand_id
1 'polypeptide(L)'
;MTSSAKRRSAPPRGKGLLDALEMSFSDALRTPEGTAEPVALLWTDADGQWKPLLSRLRTAFSHVFTLGGYAPAERTGPAVWLRCVVDRALPDVNIPDGVVPILYLPGVMRQMLRAGNECPREFQPLIELLYRGRVWHQRNGRDWTVDAFLISEDGLGLDVAQDARTREAALRALPLLAEAPFESLWGHRLDADDFDRLAVSDPTRDLLRWIGAGDAFRTSEKENHWRSFCGVCRSEFGFDPDKKTPSDAASALVMGGGKWDGVWHRFREAPKLYPGVAQLLREARGQFGLDYDRERTPSVNDLAEKRLREDLGLIASLAHAKAIEKMLALEVEHGHRRQWVWAHLGESPLALALEPLTRLASSTKVTLGGSTIDAVVSAYTADGWRSDRAALDSLSSVRAPADVALVHSVVKALYEPWLDASARHFQSRVESAETVARGLVVGTKNEKDVCVFFADGLRFDVGVMLKERLEAKGLRVRLGHRLSPLPTVTATAKPIATVVHDAVEGGADVVDFNPHLRGTNQAVTAQRLRDEMAKLGFDLLGDEVRPPKSGSTGAWIETGRLDELGHKIGVQVAGHLDAELETLVDQILGLLECGWLRIRVVTDHGWLLLPGGLPRVDLPPYLAATKWARCATVKGDSKPSMPIHCWHWNVHVRIASPPGIACFTAKNEYAHGGISPQECIVPELVVERGGASTAATIASVTWRGMRCRVSVSTNDPSVRVDLRLNWKQATTSIAASPKEVGPAGEASLAVADDANEGAAATVVVVDAAGNVLDRKPTTVGEATT
;
A
#
# COMPACT_ATOMS: atom_id res chain seq x y z
N MET A 1 30.02 45.01 26.79
CA MET A 1 28.87 45.92 26.68
C MET A 1 27.71 45.13 26.08
N THR A 2 26.87 44.63 26.95
CA THR A 2 25.71 43.77 26.63
C THR A 2 24.55 44.68 26.20
N SER A 3 24.23 44.68 24.91
CA SER A 3 23.03 45.39 24.38
C SER A 3 21.81 44.55 24.79
N SER A 4 21.07 45.08 25.76
CA SER A 4 19.77 44.59 26.17
C SER A 4 18.79 44.68 25.02
N ALA A 5 18.42 43.57 24.38
CA ALA A 5 17.31 43.51 23.46
C ALA A 5 16.02 43.78 24.25
N LYS A 6 15.43 44.95 24.09
CA LYS A 6 14.07 45.24 24.55
C LYS A 6 13.10 44.32 23.82
N ARG A 7 12.54 43.35 24.54
CA ARG A 7 11.37 42.57 24.07
C ARG A 7 10.23 43.59 23.77
N ARG A 8 9.86 43.72 22.50
CA ARG A 8 8.66 44.47 22.09
C ARG A 8 7.44 43.67 22.59
N SER A 9 6.62 44.30 23.40
CA SER A 9 5.58 43.65 24.21
C SER A 9 4.14 43.89 23.71
N ALA A 10 3.93 44.17 22.44
CA ALA A 10 2.57 44.25 21.89
C ALA A 10 2.49 43.58 20.53
N PRO A 11 1.49 42.71 20.27
CA PRO A 11 1.24 42.22 18.93
C PRO A 11 0.81 43.33 18.02
N PRO A 12 1.18 43.31 16.73
CA PRO A 12 0.82 44.34 15.77
C PRO A 12 -0.67 44.43 15.49
N ARG A 13 -1.04 45.53 14.83
CA ARG A 13 -2.39 45.81 14.40
C ARG A 13 -2.77 44.83 13.25
N GLY A 14 -3.72 43.89 13.48
CA GLY A 14 -4.27 43.00 12.47
C GLY A 14 -3.71 41.58 12.51
N LYS A 15 -4.41 40.65 11.87
CA LYS A 15 -4.10 39.22 11.81
C LYS A 15 -3.22 38.79 10.61
N GLY A 16 -2.88 39.75 9.70
CA GLY A 16 -2.07 39.50 8.53
C GLY A 16 -1.78 40.78 7.71
N LEU A 17 -1.09 40.60 6.58
CA LEU A 17 -0.71 41.72 5.70
C LEU A 17 -1.92 42.51 5.17
N LEU A 18 -2.98 41.85 4.76
CA LEU A 18 -4.17 42.51 4.20
C LEU A 18 -4.92 43.30 5.27
N ASP A 19 -5.06 42.78 6.48
CA ASP A 19 -5.68 43.49 7.61
C ASP A 19 -4.86 44.73 7.99
N ALA A 20 -3.54 44.62 8.00
CA ALA A 20 -2.65 45.73 8.28
C ALA A 20 -2.73 46.82 7.20
N LEU A 21 -2.87 46.45 5.94
CA LEU A 21 -3.11 47.40 4.84
C LEU A 21 -4.45 48.10 4.99
N GLU A 22 -5.52 47.36 5.29
CA GLU A 22 -6.87 47.95 5.52
C GLU A 22 -6.86 48.96 6.65
N MET A 23 -6.24 48.61 7.77
CA MET A 23 -6.12 49.51 8.90
C MET A 23 -5.29 50.73 8.55
N SER A 24 -4.19 50.61 7.81
CA SER A 24 -3.33 51.69 7.37
C SER A 24 -4.05 52.62 6.38
N PHE A 25 -4.87 52.08 5.48
CA PHE A 25 -5.71 52.84 4.58
C PHE A 25 -6.78 53.62 5.36
N SER A 26 -7.44 52.95 6.31
CA SER A 26 -8.44 53.57 7.17
C SER A 26 -7.85 54.73 8.00
N ASP A 27 -6.65 54.52 8.57
CA ASP A 27 -5.95 55.57 9.32
C ASP A 27 -5.58 56.76 8.43
N ALA A 28 -5.15 56.52 7.18
CA ALA A 28 -4.84 57.59 6.22
C ALA A 28 -6.07 58.43 5.80
N LEU A 29 -7.26 57.83 5.83
CA LEU A 29 -8.52 58.45 5.49
C LEU A 29 -9.17 59.20 6.66
N ARG A 30 -8.72 59.03 7.91
CA ARG A 30 -9.26 59.77 9.07
C ARG A 30 -9.12 61.27 8.90
N THR A 31 -10.23 61.95 8.96
CA THR A 31 -10.31 63.41 8.84
C THR A 31 -10.57 64.06 10.20
N PRO A 32 -9.85 65.11 10.59
CA PRO A 32 -10.21 65.97 11.74
C PRO A 32 -11.60 66.61 11.57
N GLU A 33 -12.32 66.74 12.66
CA GLU A 33 -13.62 67.45 12.64
C GLU A 33 -13.50 68.84 11.95
N GLY A 34 -14.42 69.09 11.04
CA GLY A 34 -14.47 70.39 10.28
C GLY A 34 -13.65 70.42 9.00
N THR A 35 -12.98 69.36 8.61
CA THR A 35 -12.29 69.26 7.31
C THR A 35 -13.11 68.45 6.30
N ALA A 36 -13.01 68.75 5.01
CA ALA A 36 -13.70 68.06 3.95
C ALA A 36 -13.18 66.58 3.87
N GLU A 37 -14.09 65.60 3.70
CA GLU A 37 -13.73 64.21 3.48
C GLU A 37 -12.94 64.05 2.17
N PRO A 38 -11.92 63.18 2.14
CA PRO A 38 -11.14 62.92 0.94
C PRO A 38 -11.96 62.12 -0.10
N VAL A 39 -11.89 62.59 -1.37
CA VAL A 39 -12.63 61.89 -2.47
C VAL A 39 -11.96 60.60 -2.94
N ALA A 40 -10.67 60.41 -2.67
CA ALA A 40 -9.90 59.23 -3.02
C ALA A 40 -8.65 59.05 -2.12
N LEU A 41 -8.15 57.85 -1.97
CA LEU A 41 -6.83 57.54 -1.42
C LEU A 41 -5.88 57.22 -2.58
N LEU A 42 -4.83 58.01 -2.74
CA LEU A 42 -3.81 57.82 -3.78
C LEU A 42 -2.67 56.97 -3.22
N TRP A 43 -2.43 55.83 -3.82
CA TRP A 43 -1.35 54.92 -3.48
C TRP A 43 -0.29 54.97 -4.59
N THR A 44 0.72 55.79 -4.41
CA THR A 44 1.87 55.90 -5.32
C THR A 44 2.88 54.80 -5.09
N ASP A 45 3.35 54.15 -6.17
CA ASP A 45 4.32 53.02 -6.13
C ASP A 45 5.27 53.18 -7.35
N ALA A 46 6.32 53.95 -7.16
CA ALA A 46 7.26 54.30 -8.23
C ALA A 46 7.91 53.08 -8.88
N ASP A 47 8.27 52.09 -8.08
CA ASP A 47 8.99 50.89 -8.51
C ASP A 47 8.06 49.71 -8.83
N GLY A 48 6.75 49.86 -8.60
CA GLY A 48 5.76 48.81 -8.82
C GLY A 48 5.92 47.61 -7.88
N GLN A 49 6.45 47.79 -6.67
CA GLN A 49 6.74 46.73 -5.69
C GLN A 49 5.50 45.99 -5.23
N TRP A 50 4.33 46.67 -5.21
CA TRP A 50 3.06 46.08 -4.78
C TRP A 50 2.29 45.35 -5.89
N LYS A 51 2.76 45.43 -7.16
CA LYS A 51 2.11 44.74 -8.29
C LYS A 51 1.84 43.26 -8.06
N PRO A 52 2.76 42.45 -7.46
CA PRO A 52 2.51 41.05 -7.21
C PRO A 52 1.31 40.75 -6.31
N LEU A 53 0.92 41.73 -5.47
CA LEU A 53 -0.20 41.63 -4.53
C LEU A 53 -1.57 41.99 -5.15
N LEU A 54 -1.61 42.60 -6.34
CA LEU A 54 -2.83 43.16 -6.95
C LEU A 54 -4.01 42.17 -7.01
N SER A 55 -3.77 40.94 -7.39
CA SER A 55 -4.82 39.94 -7.47
C SER A 55 -5.50 39.70 -6.10
N ARG A 56 -4.72 39.66 -5.02
CA ARG A 56 -5.21 39.54 -3.65
C ARG A 56 -5.91 40.80 -3.16
N LEU A 57 -5.32 41.95 -3.45
CA LEU A 57 -5.92 43.24 -3.10
C LEU A 57 -7.30 43.44 -3.75
N ARG A 58 -7.45 43.09 -5.02
CA ARG A 58 -8.74 43.19 -5.72
C ARG A 58 -9.80 42.22 -5.16
N THR A 59 -9.38 41.12 -4.63
CA THR A 59 -10.28 40.15 -3.97
C THR A 59 -10.69 40.66 -2.58
N ALA A 60 -9.74 41.21 -1.81
CA ALA A 60 -9.98 41.69 -0.46
C ALA A 60 -10.72 43.03 -0.43
N PHE A 61 -10.41 43.95 -1.38
CA PHE A 61 -10.91 45.29 -1.41
C PHE A 61 -11.65 45.62 -2.73
N SER A 62 -12.97 45.68 -2.69
CA SER A 62 -13.81 45.95 -3.87
C SER A 62 -13.63 47.34 -4.45
N HIS A 63 -13.06 48.26 -3.67
CA HIS A 63 -12.89 49.69 -3.99
C HIS A 63 -11.44 50.09 -4.35
N VAL A 64 -10.57 49.11 -4.63
CA VAL A 64 -9.22 49.33 -5.17
C VAL A 64 -9.26 49.34 -6.70
N PHE A 65 -8.80 50.45 -7.29
CA PHE A 65 -8.69 50.69 -8.73
C PHE A 65 -7.23 50.92 -9.11
N THR A 66 -6.81 50.46 -10.28
CA THR A 66 -5.40 50.46 -10.69
C THR A 66 -5.19 51.34 -11.94
N LEU A 67 -4.14 52.15 -11.92
CA LEU A 67 -3.67 52.84 -13.10
C LEU A 67 -3.05 51.89 -14.11
N GLY A 68 -3.52 51.88 -15.36
CA GLY A 68 -3.00 50.98 -16.40
C GLY A 68 -3.77 51.08 -17.71
N GLY A 69 -3.67 50.08 -18.54
CA GLY A 69 -4.48 49.91 -19.74
C GLY A 69 -5.98 49.80 -19.40
N TYR A 70 -6.83 50.12 -20.37
CA TYR A 70 -8.28 50.10 -20.15
C TYR A 70 -8.80 48.64 -20.04
N ALA A 71 -9.12 48.26 -18.85
CA ALA A 71 -9.69 46.93 -18.49
C ALA A 71 -10.64 47.13 -17.29
N PRO A 72 -11.84 47.70 -17.46
CA PRO A 72 -12.74 48.02 -16.36
C PRO A 72 -13.23 46.81 -15.58
N ALA A 73 -13.37 45.62 -16.21
CA ALA A 73 -13.69 44.38 -15.53
C ALA A 73 -12.63 43.98 -14.49
N GLU A 74 -11.37 44.38 -14.71
CA GLU A 74 -10.26 44.19 -13.78
C GLU A 74 -10.02 45.43 -12.89
N ARG A 75 -10.94 46.37 -12.86
CA ARG A 75 -10.81 47.66 -12.14
C ARG A 75 -9.50 48.39 -12.47
N THR A 76 -9.10 48.33 -13.75
CA THR A 76 -7.88 49.00 -14.27
C THR A 76 -8.23 49.90 -15.41
N GLY A 77 -7.60 51.09 -15.43
CA GLY A 77 -7.79 52.05 -16.51
C GLY A 77 -6.82 53.23 -16.47
N PRO A 78 -6.81 54.06 -17.53
CA PRO A 78 -5.98 55.24 -17.60
C PRO A 78 -6.41 56.31 -16.56
N ALA A 79 -5.57 57.30 -16.32
CA ALA A 79 -5.80 58.35 -15.32
C ALA A 79 -7.14 59.07 -15.47
N VAL A 80 -7.57 59.34 -16.71
CA VAL A 80 -8.88 59.96 -16.99
C VAL A 80 -10.04 59.03 -16.54
N TRP A 81 -9.91 57.73 -16.73
CA TRP A 81 -10.90 56.76 -16.26
C TRP A 81 -10.94 56.71 -14.73
N LEU A 82 -9.78 56.70 -14.06
CA LEU A 82 -9.69 56.75 -12.59
C LEU A 82 -10.36 58.00 -12.02
N ARG A 83 -10.19 59.14 -12.68
CA ARG A 83 -10.88 60.39 -12.29
C ARG A 83 -12.40 60.23 -12.41
N CYS A 84 -12.90 59.65 -13.50
CA CYS A 84 -14.33 59.39 -13.67
C CYS A 84 -14.87 58.36 -12.62
N VAL A 85 -14.05 57.38 -12.20
CA VAL A 85 -14.38 56.47 -11.09
C VAL A 85 -14.58 57.24 -9.78
N VAL A 86 -13.67 58.18 -9.46
CA VAL A 86 -13.75 59.00 -8.24
C VAL A 86 -14.97 59.91 -8.26
N ASP A 87 -15.26 60.54 -9.41
CA ASP A 87 -16.43 61.44 -9.60
C ASP A 87 -17.75 60.63 -9.74
N ARG A 88 -17.70 59.25 -9.64
CA ARG A 88 -18.88 58.35 -9.79
C ARG A 88 -19.62 58.56 -11.10
N ALA A 89 -18.92 58.99 -12.15
CA ALA A 89 -19.47 59.30 -13.46
C ALA A 89 -19.63 58.07 -14.38
N LEU A 90 -19.23 56.86 -13.93
CA LEU A 90 -19.25 55.63 -14.71
C LEU A 90 -20.40 54.74 -14.24
N PRO A 91 -21.42 54.47 -15.06
CA PRO A 91 -22.58 53.67 -14.67
C PRO A 91 -22.22 52.19 -14.35
N ASP A 92 -21.15 51.67 -14.96
CA ASP A 92 -20.73 50.26 -14.81
C ASP A 92 -19.79 50.06 -13.62
N VAL A 93 -19.42 51.13 -12.88
CA VAL A 93 -18.53 51.05 -11.71
C VAL A 93 -19.32 51.39 -10.45
N ASN A 94 -19.64 50.36 -9.67
CA ASN A 94 -20.38 50.54 -8.42
C ASN A 94 -19.41 50.67 -7.24
N ILE A 95 -19.37 51.84 -6.62
CA ILE A 95 -18.69 52.11 -5.35
C ILE A 95 -19.79 52.40 -4.31
N PRO A 96 -19.90 51.64 -3.22
CA PRO A 96 -20.91 51.87 -2.19
C PRO A 96 -20.85 53.30 -1.62
N ASP A 97 -21.98 53.80 -1.16
CA ASP A 97 -22.03 55.14 -0.54
C ASP A 97 -21.19 55.16 0.75
N GLY A 98 -20.45 56.25 0.93
CA GLY A 98 -19.52 56.40 2.06
C GLY A 98 -18.18 55.67 1.92
N VAL A 99 -17.98 54.89 0.84
CA VAL A 99 -16.69 54.23 0.58
C VAL A 99 -15.81 55.11 -0.29
N VAL A 100 -14.58 55.39 0.17
CA VAL A 100 -13.59 56.17 -0.55
C VAL A 100 -12.75 55.22 -1.45
N PRO A 101 -12.69 55.44 -2.78
CA PRO A 101 -11.90 54.61 -3.67
C PRO A 101 -10.40 54.75 -3.41
N ILE A 102 -9.68 53.64 -3.48
CA ILE A 102 -8.22 53.57 -3.38
C ILE A 102 -7.66 53.45 -4.79
N LEU A 103 -6.83 54.42 -5.18
CA LEU A 103 -6.20 54.46 -6.49
C LEU A 103 -4.75 53.99 -6.40
N TYR A 104 -4.48 52.76 -6.79
CA TYR A 104 -3.13 52.23 -6.89
C TYR A 104 -2.48 52.69 -8.19
N LEU A 105 -1.35 53.39 -8.07
CA LEU A 105 -0.66 54.11 -9.13
C LEU A 105 0.76 53.57 -9.35
N PRO A 106 0.92 52.36 -9.98
CA PRO A 106 2.24 51.81 -10.26
C PRO A 106 3.01 52.63 -11.27
N GLY A 107 4.31 52.86 -11.04
CA GLY A 107 5.19 53.67 -11.88
C GLY A 107 5.03 55.17 -11.67
N VAL A 108 4.20 55.60 -10.70
CA VAL A 108 3.96 57.03 -10.43
C VAL A 108 4.61 57.43 -9.11
N MET A 109 5.48 58.44 -9.19
CA MET A 109 6.03 59.13 -8.01
C MET A 109 5.11 60.29 -7.64
N ARG A 110 4.89 60.50 -6.35
CA ARG A 110 4.10 61.62 -5.85
C ARG A 110 4.63 62.96 -6.35
N GLN A 111 5.96 63.11 -6.53
CA GLN A 111 6.57 64.36 -7.06
C GLN A 111 6.13 64.66 -8.49
N MET A 112 5.93 63.66 -9.34
CA MET A 112 5.43 63.84 -10.71
C MET A 112 4.05 64.55 -10.74
N LEU A 113 3.17 64.15 -9.79
CA LEU A 113 1.85 64.75 -9.69
C LEU A 113 1.88 66.15 -9.09
N ARG A 114 2.92 66.51 -8.32
CA ARG A 114 3.09 67.86 -7.74
C ARG A 114 3.68 68.86 -8.72
N ALA A 115 4.41 68.43 -9.69
CA ALA A 115 5.15 69.25 -10.62
C ALA A 115 4.27 69.94 -11.72
N GLY A 116 2.95 69.92 -11.58
CA GLY A 116 1.98 70.62 -12.42
C GLY A 116 2.28 70.66 -13.91
N ASN A 117 3.09 71.62 -14.34
CA ASN A 117 3.47 71.80 -15.74
C ASN A 117 4.45 70.74 -16.29
N GLU A 118 5.15 70.01 -15.43
CA GLU A 118 6.10 68.96 -15.81
C GLU A 118 5.49 67.55 -15.66
N CYS A 119 4.24 67.44 -15.20
CA CYS A 119 3.54 66.21 -15.07
C CYS A 119 3.28 65.58 -16.45
N PRO A 120 3.63 64.31 -16.71
CA PRO A 120 3.29 63.63 -17.96
C PRO A 120 1.80 63.73 -18.29
N ARG A 121 1.48 64.00 -19.57
CA ARG A 121 0.11 64.21 -20.01
C ARG A 121 -0.87 63.11 -19.60
N GLU A 122 -0.41 61.89 -19.60
CA GLU A 122 -1.19 60.74 -19.19
C GLU A 122 -1.60 60.75 -17.71
N PHE A 123 -0.88 61.48 -16.81
CA PHE A 123 -1.18 61.57 -15.39
C PHE A 123 -1.84 62.89 -14.97
N GLN A 124 -1.94 63.85 -15.85
CA GLN A 124 -2.55 65.17 -15.54
C GLN A 124 -3.95 65.07 -14.92
N PRO A 125 -4.85 64.13 -15.33
CA PRO A 125 -6.16 63.92 -14.67
C PRO A 125 -6.08 63.60 -13.18
N LEU A 126 -4.93 63.11 -12.67
CA LEU A 126 -4.74 62.73 -11.25
C LEU A 126 -4.25 63.94 -10.41
N ILE A 127 -3.81 65.04 -11.02
CA ILE A 127 -3.27 66.24 -10.29
C ILE A 127 -4.31 66.84 -9.35
N GLU A 128 -5.55 67.00 -9.80
CA GLU A 128 -6.65 67.51 -9.00
C GLU A 128 -6.92 66.57 -7.77
N LEU A 129 -6.79 65.30 -7.93
CA LEU A 129 -7.02 64.33 -6.87
C LEU A 129 -5.99 64.42 -5.73
N LEU A 130 -4.79 64.99 -5.98
CA LEU A 130 -3.84 65.26 -4.90
C LEU A 130 -4.37 66.28 -3.88
N TYR A 131 -5.22 67.24 -4.34
CA TYR A 131 -5.76 68.31 -3.50
C TYR A 131 -7.11 67.95 -2.90
N ARG A 132 -7.90 67.12 -3.58
CA ARG A 132 -9.21 66.63 -3.12
C ARG A 132 -9.16 65.32 -2.38
N GLY A 133 -8.12 64.50 -2.58
CA GLY A 133 -7.91 63.27 -1.94
C GLY A 133 -6.84 63.29 -0.86
N ARG A 134 -6.48 62.08 -0.44
CA ARG A 134 -5.34 61.83 0.47
C ARG A 134 -4.30 60.97 -0.24
N VAL A 135 -3.03 61.15 0.11
CA VAL A 135 -1.96 60.23 -0.35
C VAL A 135 -1.59 59.28 0.77
N TRP A 136 -1.54 58.00 0.47
CA TRP A 136 -1.08 57.00 1.40
C TRP A 136 0.46 57.04 1.51
N HIS A 137 0.97 57.47 2.63
CA HIS A 137 2.40 57.67 2.85
C HIS A 137 2.79 57.43 4.31
N GLN A 138 4.08 57.21 4.54
CA GLN A 138 4.68 57.10 5.85
C GLN A 138 4.59 58.41 6.62
N ARG A 139 4.72 58.39 7.96
CA ARG A 139 4.75 59.59 8.80
C ARG A 139 5.84 60.58 8.41
N ASN A 140 6.96 60.10 7.83
CA ASN A 140 8.04 60.94 7.32
C ASN A 140 7.74 61.57 5.95
N GLY A 141 6.55 61.35 5.40
CA GLY A 141 6.11 61.83 4.11
C GLY A 141 6.63 61.09 2.89
N ARG A 142 7.32 59.96 3.05
CA ARG A 142 7.75 59.08 1.94
C ARG A 142 6.65 58.12 1.54
N ASP A 143 6.65 57.72 0.29
CA ASP A 143 5.75 56.68 -0.19
C ASP A 143 6.04 55.34 0.50
N TRP A 144 5.02 54.52 0.67
CA TRP A 144 5.17 53.18 1.25
C TRP A 144 5.82 52.22 0.27
N THR A 145 7.04 51.79 0.55
CA THR A 145 7.64 50.60 -0.06
C THR A 145 7.23 49.33 0.72
N VAL A 146 7.30 48.16 0.10
CA VAL A 146 7.01 46.89 0.77
C VAL A 146 7.87 46.72 2.02
N ASP A 147 9.19 46.91 1.89
CA ASP A 147 10.15 46.79 3.00
C ASP A 147 9.80 47.73 4.16
N ALA A 148 9.51 49.03 3.86
CA ALA A 148 9.12 49.97 4.89
C ALA A 148 7.81 49.61 5.60
N PHE A 149 6.84 49.03 4.88
CA PHE A 149 5.58 48.60 5.45
C PHE A 149 5.72 47.38 6.34
N LEU A 150 6.57 46.39 5.96
CA LEU A 150 6.84 45.21 6.76
C LEU A 150 7.46 45.59 8.12
N ILE A 151 8.33 46.61 8.18
CA ILE A 151 9.14 46.93 9.37
C ILE A 151 8.46 47.97 10.26
N SER A 152 7.73 48.91 9.68
CA SER A 152 7.14 50.04 10.43
C SER A 152 6.08 49.59 11.41
N GLU A 153 6.04 50.21 12.59
CA GLU A 153 4.95 50.05 13.57
C GLU A 153 3.58 50.50 13.05
N ASP A 154 3.55 51.39 12.06
CA ASP A 154 2.34 51.82 11.37
C ASP A 154 1.94 50.84 10.24
N GLY A 155 2.79 49.86 9.92
CA GLY A 155 2.55 48.73 9.04
C GLY A 155 2.45 47.42 9.83
N LEU A 156 3.29 46.43 9.48
CA LEU A 156 3.31 45.12 10.16
C LEU A 156 4.20 45.05 11.40
N GLY A 157 5.17 45.94 11.56
CA GLY A 157 6.06 45.99 12.73
C GLY A 157 6.98 44.79 12.88
N LEU A 158 7.29 44.05 11.79
CA LEU A 158 8.17 42.88 11.80
C LEU A 158 9.63 43.30 11.94
N ASP A 159 10.43 42.42 12.56
CA ASP A 159 11.88 42.58 12.56
C ASP A 159 12.46 41.90 11.33
N VAL A 160 12.82 42.67 10.30
CA VAL A 160 13.32 42.17 9.02
C VAL A 160 14.74 42.63 8.77
N ALA A 161 15.61 41.73 8.31
CA ALA A 161 16.98 42.04 7.93
C ALA A 161 17.01 43.01 6.72
N GLN A 162 17.94 43.97 6.77
CA GLN A 162 17.94 45.12 5.83
C GLN A 162 18.89 44.93 4.62
N ASP A 163 19.33 43.70 4.35
CA ASP A 163 20.17 43.41 3.20
C ASP A 163 19.36 43.25 1.90
N ALA A 164 20.05 43.36 0.75
CA ALA A 164 19.41 43.31 -0.57
C ALA A 164 18.75 41.96 -0.86
N ARG A 165 19.35 40.87 -0.42
CA ARG A 165 18.82 39.50 -0.62
C ARG A 165 17.49 39.30 0.10
N THR A 166 17.42 39.78 1.35
CA THR A 166 16.18 39.75 2.15
C THR A 166 15.06 40.57 1.52
N ARG A 167 15.36 41.76 1.01
CA ARG A 167 14.37 42.61 0.33
C ARG A 167 13.82 41.95 -0.94
N GLU A 168 14.72 41.36 -1.74
CA GLU A 168 14.30 40.65 -2.94
C GLU A 168 13.45 39.39 -2.62
N ALA A 169 13.80 38.65 -1.57
CA ALA A 169 13.03 37.47 -1.11
C ALA A 169 11.63 37.90 -0.60
N ALA A 170 11.54 38.99 0.18
CA ALA A 170 10.28 39.53 0.66
C ALA A 170 9.35 39.97 -0.49
N LEU A 171 9.90 40.62 -1.52
CA LEU A 171 9.14 40.99 -2.72
C LEU A 171 8.62 39.78 -3.49
N ARG A 172 9.42 38.73 -3.61
CA ARG A 172 8.98 37.45 -4.23
C ARG A 172 7.88 36.76 -3.43
N ALA A 173 8.01 36.78 -2.11
CA ALA A 173 7.06 36.15 -1.19
C ALA A 173 5.79 36.97 -0.94
N LEU A 174 5.71 38.23 -1.42
CA LEU A 174 4.63 39.16 -1.12
C LEU A 174 3.21 38.58 -1.31
N PRO A 175 2.87 37.89 -2.40
CA PRO A 175 1.55 37.26 -2.55
C PRO A 175 1.24 36.19 -1.50
N LEU A 176 2.27 35.52 -0.99
CA LEU A 176 2.17 34.42 0.02
C LEU A 176 2.09 35.03 1.43
N LEU A 177 2.78 36.12 1.67
CA LEU A 177 2.67 36.90 2.92
C LEU A 177 1.23 37.36 3.21
N ALA A 178 0.43 37.57 2.16
CA ALA A 178 -0.98 37.93 2.31
C ALA A 178 -1.83 36.79 2.92
N GLU A 179 -1.38 35.56 2.79
CA GLU A 179 -2.05 34.33 3.28
C GLU A 179 -1.35 33.70 4.51
N ALA A 180 -0.12 34.16 4.80
CA ALA A 180 0.66 33.59 5.89
C ALA A 180 0.06 33.99 7.26
N PRO A 181 -0.06 33.01 8.19
CA PRO A 181 -0.43 33.30 9.56
C PRO A 181 0.58 34.24 10.19
N PHE A 182 0.10 35.32 10.83
CA PHE A 182 0.96 36.35 11.41
C PHE A 182 1.94 35.76 12.46
N GLU A 183 1.48 34.77 13.21
CA GLU A 183 2.27 34.10 14.25
C GLU A 183 3.54 33.48 13.68
N SER A 184 3.55 33.05 12.44
CA SER A 184 4.73 32.47 11.78
C SER A 184 5.82 33.51 11.43
N LEU A 185 5.46 34.77 11.40
CA LEU A 185 6.35 35.86 11.03
C LEU A 185 6.80 36.71 12.23
N TRP A 186 6.27 36.40 13.41
CA TRP A 186 6.49 37.22 14.61
C TRP A 186 7.45 36.56 15.62
N GLY A 187 8.21 37.37 16.34
CA GLY A 187 9.02 36.91 17.50
C GLY A 187 10.47 36.60 17.18
N HIS A 188 10.88 36.62 15.93
CA HIS A 188 12.27 36.48 15.49
C HIS A 188 12.58 37.47 14.37
N ARG A 189 13.87 37.64 14.06
CA ARG A 189 14.32 38.42 12.95
C ARG A 189 14.22 37.64 11.67
N LEU A 190 13.40 38.09 10.74
CA LEU A 190 13.18 37.48 9.43
C LEU A 190 14.34 37.80 8.47
N ASP A 191 14.80 36.83 7.75
CA ASP A 191 15.80 36.98 6.70
C ASP A 191 15.31 36.40 5.36
N ALA A 192 16.17 36.35 4.36
CA ALA A 192 15.82 35.85 3.04
C ALA A 192 15.33 34.40 3.06
N ASP A 193 15.88 33.60 3.94
CA ASP A 193 15.56 32.16 4.02
C ASP A 193 14.13 31.96 4.57
N ASP A 194 13.67 32.82 5.48
CA ASP A 194 12.29 32.77 5.99
C ASP A 194 11.28 33.07 4.91
N PHE A 195 11.55 34.12 4.09
CA PHE A 195 10.69 34.46 2.96
C PHE A 195 10.70 33.42 1.84
N ASP A 196 11.85 32.83 1.53
CA ASP A 196 11.97 31.79 0.52
C ASP A 196 11.23 30.51 0.95
N ARG A 197 11.23 30.17 2.24
CA ARG A 197 10.46 29.05 2.79
C ARG A 197 8.95 29.17 2.64
N LEU A 198 8.41 30.38 2.63
CA LEU A 198 6.99 30.58 2.34
C LEU A 198 6.61 30.08 0.93
N ALA A 199 7.52 30.20 -0.03
CA ALA A 199 7.30 29.77 -1.40
C ALA A 199 7.55 28.26 -1.61
N VAL A 200 8.37 27.63 -0.76
CA VAL A 200 8.81 26.22 -0.89
C VAL A 200 8.36 25.45 0.33
N SER A 201 7.16 24.91 0.27
CA SER A 201 6.53 24.20 1.41
C SER A 201 7.19 22.86 1.76
N ASP A 202 7.78 22.15 0.77
CA ASP A 202 8.50 20.89 0.95
C ASP A 202 9.80 20.88 0.15
N PRO A 203 10.88 21.49 0.70
CA PRO A 203 12.15 21.60 0.00
C PRO A 203 12.77 20.25 -0.38
N THR A 204 12.59 19.26 0.47
CA THR A 204 13.12 17.90 0.25
C THR A 204 12.46 17.22 -0.95
N ARG A 205 11.14 17.32 -1.05
CA ARG A 205 10.38 16.83 -2.22
C ARG A 205 10.80 17.53 -3.49
N ASP A 206 10.87 18.87 -3.45
CA ASP A 206 11.16 19.67 -4.64
C ASP A 206 12.61 19.45 -5.09
N LEU A 207 13.56 19.24 -4.16
CA LEU A 207 14.93 18.86 -4.47
C LEU A 207 14.99 17.50 -5.18
N LEU A 208 14.28 16.49 -4.68
CA LEU A 208 14.21 15.18 -5.33
C LEU A 208 13.56 15.23 -6.72
N ARG A 209 12.51 16.03 -6.89
CA ARG A 209 11.88 16.25 -8.19
C ARG A 209 12.82 16.92 -9.16
N TRP A 210 13.56 17.95 -8.71
CA TRP A 210 14.57 18.61 -9.54
C TRP A 210 15.74 17.67 -9.88
N ILE A 211 16.22 16.87 -8.94
CA ILE A 211 17.24 15.84 -9.23
C ILE A 211 16.74 14.92 -10.35
N GLY A 212 15.52 14.42 -10.27
CA GLY A 212 14.99 13.47 -11.24
C GLY A 212 14.60 14.05 -12.59
N ALA A 213 14.16 15.32 -12.64
CA ALA A 213 13.62 15.96 -13.84
C ALA A 213 14.52 17.08 -14.43
N GLY A 214 15.51 17.57 -13.69
CA GLY A 214 16.47 18.59 -14.17
C GLY A 214 15.81 19.84 -14.76
N ASP A 215 16.16 20.15 -16.00
CA ASP A 215 15.66 21.33 -16.71
C ASP A 215 14.13 21.31 -16.92
N ALA A 216 13.51 20.15 -16.98
CA ALA A 216 12.05 20.04 -17.08
C ALA A 216 11.36 20.58 -15.80
N PHE A 217 11.93 20.31 -14.62
CA PHE A 217 11.44 20.90 -13.37
C PHE A 217 11.60 22.42 -13.38
N ARG A 218 12.79 22.93 -13.74
CA ARG A 218 13.04 24.35 -13.81
C ARG A 218 12.07 25.07 -14.77
N THR A 219 11.81 24.48 -15.93
CA THR A 219 10.92 25.07 -16.95
C THR A 219 9.44 25.06 -16.50
N SER A 220 9.03 24.08 -15.69
CA SER A 220 7.67 23.99 -15.15
C SER A 220 7.40 25.01 -14.04
N GLU A 221 8.46 25.52 -13.39
CA GLU A 221 8.33 26.43 -12.27
C GLU A 221 8.37 27.90 -12.71
N LYS A 222 7.61 28.74 -12.00
CA LYS A 222 7.68 30.19 -12.19
C LYS A 222 9.04 30.70 -11.70
N GLU A 223 9.60 31.71 -12.37
CA GLU A 223 10.93 32.26 -12.05
C GLU A 223 11.10 32.63 -10.56
N ASN A 224 10.07 33.21 -9.93
CA ASN A 224 10.12 33.56 -8.51
C ASN A 224 10.20 32.32 -7.61
N HIS A 225 9.45 31.27 -7.94
CA HIS A 225 9.50 29.99 -7.20
C HIS A 225 10.86 29.32 -7.34
N TRP A 226 11.42 29.32 -8.57
CA TRP A 226 12.76 28.79 -8.82
C TRP A 226 13.83 29.50 -7.98
N ARG A 227 13.79 30.85 -7.92
CA ARG A 227 14.74 31.60 -7.10
C ARG A 227 14.61 31.32 -5.62
N SER A 228 13.38 31.21 -5.10
CA SER A 228 13.14 30.83 -3.72
C SER A 228 13.61 29.40 -3.44
N PHE A 229 13.34 28.46 -4.34
CA PHE A 229 13.85 27.09 -4.24
C PHE A 229 15.38 27.04 -4.18
N CYS A 230 16.09 27.76 -5.05
CA CYS A 230 17.55 27.87 -4.98
C CYS A 230 18.02 28.51 -3.66
N GLY A 231 17.27 29.47 -3.12
CA GLY A 231 17.55 30.10 -1.83
C GLY A 231 17.50 29.08 -0.69
N VAL A 232 16.40 28.33 -0.60
CA VAL A 232 16.21 27.28 0.40
C VAL A 232 17.24 26.17 0.25
N CYS A 233 17.55 25.74 -0.97
CA CYS A 233 18.58 24.72 -1.19
C CYS A 233 19.97 25.15 -0.71
N ARG A 234 20.32 26.42 -0.88
CA ARG A 234 21.59 26.97 -0.34
C ARG A 234 21.62 26.96 1.18
N SER A 235 20.55 27.38 1.83
CA SER A 235 20.51 27.47 3.29
C SER A 235 20.36 26.12 3.96
N GLU A 236 19.51 25.24 3.45
CA GLU A 236 19.22 23.95 4.08
C GLU A 236 20.20 22.85 3.72
N PHE A 237 20.53 22.72 2.44
CA PHE A 237 21.33 21.60 1.93
C PHE A 237 22.78 21.99 1.59
N GLY A 238 23.15 23.27 1.72
CA GLY A 238 24.46 23.79 1.30
C GLY A 238 24.70 23.61 -0.21
N PHE A 239 23.65 23.59 -1.02
CA PHE A 239 23.68 23.27 -2.43
C PHE A 239 22.93 24.31 -3.26
N ASP A 240 23.53 24.78 -4.34
CA ASP A 240 22.95 25.80 -5.21
C ASP A 240 22.53 25.23 -6.57
N PRO A 241 21.22 24.94 -6.81
CA PRO A 241 20.75 24.39 -8.08
C PRO A 241 20.98 25.30 -9.29
N ASP A 242 21.22 26.60 -9.09
CA ASP A 242 21.50 27.54 -10.17
C ASP A 242 22.96 27.48 -10.67
N LYS A 243 23.86 26.90 -9.85
CA LYS A 243 25.29 26.75 -10.13
C LYS A 243 25.76 25.33 -10.32
N LYS A 244 24.95 24.36 -9.90
CA LYS A 244 25.29 22.93 -9.90
C LYS A 244 24.23 22.17 -10.65
N THR A 245 24.60 20.99 -11.13
CA THR A 245 23.74 20.12 -11.92
C THR A 245 22.97 19.13 -11.06
N PRO A 246 21.89 18.51 -11.56
CA PRO A 246 21.22 17.37 -10.91
C PRO A 246 22.19 16.20 -10.60
N SER A 247 23.22 15.98 -11.43
CA SER A 247 24.25 14.95 -11.20
C SER A 247 25.14 15.29 -9.99
N ASP A 248 25.44 16.57 -9.76
CA ASP A 248 26.17 17.01 -8.56
C ASP A 248 25.33 16.78 -7.31
N ALA A 249 24.01 17.01 -7.38
CA ALA A 249 23.10 16.74 -6.29
C ALA A 249 22.93 15.23 -6.02
N ALA A 250 22.87 14.41 -7.08
CA ALA A 250 22.87 12.95 -6.94
C ALA A 250 24.16 12.47 -6.26
N SER A 251 25.30 13.04 -6.61
CA SER A 251 26.58 12.75 -5.94
C SER A 251 26.56 13.13 -4.46
N ALA A 252 25.98 14.29 -4.10
CA ALA A 252 25.82 14.69 -2.72
C ALA A 252 24.84 13.76 -1.95
N LEU A 253 23.80 13.29 -2.63
CA LEU A 253 22.84 12.34 -2.06
C LEU A 253 23.48 10.97 -1.74
N VAL A 254 24.35 10.48 -2.61
CA VAL A 254 25.16 9.25 -2.37
C VAL A 254 26.11 9.44 -1.20
N MET A 255 26.82 10.58 -1.15
CA MET A 255 27.77 10.87 -0.08
C MET A 255 27.07 11.03 1.29
N GLY A 256 25.84 11.54 1.29
CA GLY A 256 25.06 11.72 2.50
C GLY A 256 25.62 12.74 3.47
N GLY A 257 25.14 12.66 4.70
CA GLY A 257 25.53 13.53 5.80
C GLY A 257 24.64 14.76 5.95
N GLY A 258 24.44 15.19 7.21
CA GLY A 258 23.62 16.36 7.54
C GLY A 258 22.18 16.26 7.00
N LYS A 259 21.74 17.28 6.30
CA LYS A 259 20.38 17.35 5.72
C LYS A 259 20.16 16.39 4.56
N TRP A 260 21.22 15.94 3.88
CA TRP A 260 21.12 14.97 2.78
C TRP A 260 20.62 13.59 3.24
N ASP A 261 20.82 13.23 4.51
CA ASP A 261 20.25 12.00 5.07
C ASP A 261 18.72 12.07 5.08
N GLY A 262 18.13 13.23 5.38
CA GLY A 262 16.69 13.45 5.29
C GLY A 262 16.17 13.32 3.85
N VAL A 263 16.93 13.84 2.86
CA VAL A 263 16.59 13.69 1.43
C VAL A 263 16.63 12.23 1.01
N TRP A 264 17.66 11.48 1.45
CA TRP A 264 17.75 10.04 1.20
C TRP A 264 16.58 9.27 1.82
N HIS A 265 16.23 9.54 3.07
CA HIS A 265 15.09 8.90 3.73
C HIS A 265 13.77 9.14 2.96
N ARG A 266 13.55 10.36 2.49
CA ARG A 266 12.38 10.69 1.67
C ARG A 266 12.36 9.94 0.35
N PHE A 267 13.49 9.83 -0.33
CA PHE A 267 13.62 9.02 -1.54
C PHE A 267 13.35 7.55 -1.28
N ARG A 268 13.92 6.99 -0.21
CA ARG A 268 13.76 5.58 0.18
C ARG A 268 12.31 5.22 0.50
N GLU A 269 11.53 6.12 1.11
CA GLU A 269 10.12 5.88 1.43
C GLU A 269 9.24 5.66 0.18
N ALA A 270 9.50 6.41 -0.89
CA ALA A 270 8.69 6.35 -2.10
C ALA A 270 9.51 6.62 -3.38
N PRO A 271 10.48 5.74 -3.72
CA PRO A 271 11.43 6.00 -4.80
C PRO A 271 10.76 6.11 -6.17
N LYS A 272 9.62 5.46 -6.38
CA LYS A 272 8.85 5.52 -7.64
C LYS A 272 8.21 6.89 -7.91
N LEU A 273 8.09 7.74 -6.88
CA LEU A 273 7.59 9.11 -7.05
C LEU A 273 8.64 10.06 -7.64
N TYR A 274 9.91 9.65 -7.67
CA TYR A 274 11.04 10.45 -8.13
C TYR A 274 11.77 9.74 -9.28
N PRO A 275 11.11 9.60 -10.46
CA PRO A 275 11.72 8.97 -11.61
C PRO A 275 12.95 9.77 -12.06
N GLY A 276 14.00 9.08 -12.48
CA GLY A 276 15.27 9.69 -12.90
C GLY A 276 16.30 9.80 -11.78
N VAL A 277 15.92 9.88 -10.48
CA VAL A 277 16.88 9.94 -9.37
C VAL A 277 17.76 8.67 -9.36
N ALA A 278 17.17 7.48 -9.48
CA ALA A 278 17.92 6.22 -9.51
C ALA A 278 18.95 6.17 -10.64
N GLN A 279 18.60 6.68 -11.82
CA GLN A 279 19.53 6.76 -12.96
C GLN A 279 20.70 7.70 -12.64
N LEU A 280 20.44 8.89 -12.12
CA LEU A 280 21.50 9.84 -11.77
C LEU A 280 22.40 9.34 -10.65
N LEU A 281 21.85 8.56 -9.70
CA LEU A 281 22.65 7.87 -8.68
C LEU A 281 23.63 6.85 -9.32
N ARG A 282 23.26 6.19 -10.43
CA ARG A 282 24.14 5.30 -11.18
C ARG A 282 25.24 6.05 -11.93
N GLU A 283 24.91 7.23 -12.41
CA GLU A 283 25.84 8.11 -13.16
C GLU A 283 26.76 8.91 -12.22
N ALA A 284 26.38 9.02 -10.93
CA ALA A 284 27.13 9.76 -9.93
C ALA A 284 28.56 9.19 -9.77
N ARG A 285 29.54 10.01 -10.10
CA ARG A 285 30.96 9.67 -9.96
C ARG A 285 31.46 10.21 -8.62
N GLY A 286 31.57 9.33 -7.61
CA GLY A 286 32.15 9.67 -6.33
C GLY A 286 33.41 8.83 -6.08
N GLN A 287 34.48 9.44 -5.53
CA GLN A 287 35.49 8.68 -4.80
C GLN A 287 34.85 8.31 -3.45
N PHE A 288 34.27 7.10 -3.40
CA PHE A 288 33.69 6.60 -2.17
C PHE A 288 34.85 6.26 -1.21
N GLY A 289 34.88 6.93 -0.06
CA GLY A 289 35.77 6.58 1.06
C GLY A 289 35.43 5.20 1.61
N LEU A 290 36.20 4.73 2.60
CA LEU A 290 35.96 3.43 3.26
C LEU A 290 34.61 3.33 4.02
N ASP A 291 34.00 4.47 4.37
CA ASP A 291 32.77 4.59 5.17
C ASP A 291 31.54 5.02 4.37
N TYR A 292 31.41 4.63 3.10
CA TYR A 292 30.22 4.96 2.34
C TYR A 292 29.03 4.04 2.67
N ASP A 293 27.83 4.58 2.60
CA ASP A 293 26.59 3.82 2.77
C ASP A 293 26.36 2.92 1.54
N ARG A 294 26.44 1.61 1.77
CA ARG A 294 26.30 0.60 0.72
C ARG A 294 24.95 0.64 0.03
N GLU A 295 23.88 1.01 0.76
CA GLU A 295 22.54 1.13 0.21
C GLU A 295 22.48 2.25 -0.83
N ARG A 296 23.17 3.38 -0.61
CA ARG A 296 23.12 4.55 -1.50
C ARG A 296 23.85 4.35 -2.82
N THR A 297 24.61 3.27 -2.93
CA THR A 297 25.48 3.02 -4.09
C THR A 297 24.90 1.91 -4.98
N PRO A 298 24.26 2.24 -6.12
CA PRO A 298 23.64 1.26 -7.01
C PRO A 298 24.59 0.15 -7.46
N SER A 299 25.85 0.50 -7.79
CA SER A 299 26.87 -0.47 -8.25
C SER A 299 27.20 -1.54 -7.19
N VAL A 300 27.03 -1.25 -5.90
CA VAL A 300 27.18 -2.24 -4.82
C VAL A 300 26.04 -3.25 -4.88
N ASN A 301 24.81 -2.79 -5.10
CA ASN A 301 23.67 -3.67 -5.30
C ASN A 301 23.83 -4.53 -6.54
N ASP A 302 24.23 -3.93 -7.68
CA ASP A 302 24.40 -4.65 -8.95
C ASP A 302 25.48 -5.74 -8.84
N LEU A 303 26.60 -5.44 -8.18
CA LEU A 303 27.66 -6.41 -7.93
C LEU A 303 27.17 -7.53 -6.99
N ALA A 304 26.40 -7.19 -5.96
CA ALA A 304 25.84 -8.16 -5.03
C ALA A 304 24.78 -9.05 -5.71
N GLU A 305 23.91 -8.51 -6.60
CA GLU A 305 23.00 -9.31 -7.42
C GLU A 305 23.75 -10.26 -8.34
N LYS A 306 24.83 -9.79 -8.97
CA LYS A 306 25.67 -10.64 -9.83
C LYS A 306 26.29 -11.80 -9.04
N ARG A 307 26.89 -11.53 -7.87
CA ARG A 307 27.47 -12.56 -7.00
C ARG A 307 26.41 -13.55 -6.52
N LEU A 308 25.26 -13.03 -6.09
CA LEU A 308 24.13 -13.86 -5.66
C LEU A 308 23.68 -14.79 -6.79
N ARG A 309 23.61 -14.31 -8.03
CA ARG A 309 23.29 -15.13 -9.22
C ARG A 309 24.29 -16.27 -9.41
N GLU A 310 25.58 -15.97 -9.32
CA GLU A 310 26.66 -16.95 -9.43
C GLU A 310 26.55 -18.02 -8.31
N ASP A 311 26.37 -17.58 -7.08
CA ASP A 311 26.25 -18.46 -5.91
C ASP A 311 24.99 -19.34 -5.94
N LEU A 312 23.84 -18.80 -6.35
CA LEU A 312 22.61 -19.56 -6.56
C LEU A 312 22.78 -20.63 -7.65
N GLY A 313 23.54 -20.32 -8.70
CA GLY A 313 23.85 -21.25 -9.78
C GLY A 313 24.62 -22.50 -9.30
N LEU A 314 25.41 -22.37 -8.24
CA LEU A 314 26.13 -23.49 -7.66
C LEU A 314 25.22 -24.47 -6.91
N ILE A 315 24.10 -23.99 -6.35
CA ILE A 315 23.18 -24.80 -5.52
C ILE A 315 22.65 -26.00 -6.28
N ALA A 316 22.32 -25.84 -7.55
CA ALA A 316 21.76 -26.91 -8.38
C ALA A 316 22.65 -28.17 -8.47
N SER A 317 23.96 -28.04 -8.24
CA SER A 317 24.94 -29.15 -8.28
C SER A 317 25.27 -29.74 -6.91
N LEU A 318 24.72 -29.19 -5.82
CA LEU A 318 25.03 -29.62 -4.47
C LEU A 318 24.10 -30.75 -4.02
N ALA A 319 24.61 -31.62 -3.15
CA ALA A 319 23.75 -32.54 -2.39
C ALA A 319 22.79 -31.75 -1.50
N HIS A 320 21.57 -32.26 -1.31
CA HIS A 320 20.44 -31.57 -0.65
C HIS A 320 20.81 -30.85 0.67
N ALA A 321 21.51 -31.53 1.59
CA ALA A 321 21.93 -30.92 2.86
C ALA A 321 22.88 -29.73 2.65
N LYS A 322 23.78 -29.82 1.68
CA LYS A 322 24.71 -28.73 1.34
C LYS A 322 24.02 -27.58 0.60
N ALA A 323 23.03 -27.90 -0.24
CA ALA A 323 22.18 -26.91 -0.89
C ALA A 323 21.43 -26.06 0.15
N ILE A 324 20.85 -26.71 1.16
CA ILE A 324 20.18 -26.02 2.28
C ILE A 324 21.18 -25.13 3.06
N GLU A 325 22.35 -25.68 3.44
CA GLU A 325 23.37 -24.93 4.17
C GLU A 325 23.81 -23.67 3.40
N LYS A 326 24.10 -23.82 2.10
CA LYS A 326 24.48 -22.70 1.23
C LYS A 326 23.37 -21.68 1.11
N MET A 327 22.10 -22.10 0.93
CA MET A 327 20.96 -21.19 0.84
C MET A 327 20.82 -20.32 2.10
N LEU A 328 20.91 -20.94 3.29
CA LEU A 328 20.82 -20.22 4.55
C LEU A 328 21.99 -19.24 4.75
N ALA A 329 23.19 -19.58 4.27
CA ALA A 329 24.33 -18.67 4.28
C ALA A 329 24.10 -17.45 3.38
N LEU A 330 23.54 -17.66 2.18
CA LEU A 330 23.20 -16.56 1.26
C LEU A 330 22.14 -15.62 1.83
N GLU A 331 21.17 -16.14 2.58
CA GLU A 331 20.20 -15.31 3.29
C GLU A 331 20.86 -14.39 4.31
N VAL A 332 21.81 -14.90 5.10
CA VAL A 332 22.57 -14.09 6.07
C VAL A 332 23.35 -12.98 5.35
N GLU A 333 23.97 -13.30 4.21
CA GLU A 333 24.81 -12.36 3.45
C GLU A 333 23.97 -11.30 2.71
N HIS A 334 22.87 -11.69 2.07
CA HIS A 334 22.16 -10.85 1.11
C HIS A 334 20.75 -10.44 1.53
N GLY A 335 20.16 -11.09 2.54
CA GLY A 335 18.75 -10.90 2.91
C GLY A 335 18.39 -9.47 3.31
N HIS A 336 19.33 -8.74 3.94
CA HIS A 336 19.12 -7.34 4.31
C HIS A 336 18.86 -6.41 3.11
N ARG A 337 19.34 -6.77 1.90
CA ARG A 337 19.15 -5.97 0.67
C ARG A 337 17.69 -5.89 0.22
N ARG A 338 16.80 -6.75 0.73
CA ARG A 338 15.35 -6.63 0.48
C ARG A 338 14.76 -5.31 0.98
N GLN A 339 15.39 -4.68 1.96
CA GLN A 339 14.96 -3.41 2.53
C GLN A 339 15.58 -2.20 1.80
N TRP A 340 16.50 -2.43 0.88
CA TRP A 340 17.13 -1.36 0.13
C TRP A 340 16.19 -0.77 -0.92
N VAL A 341 16.41 0.49 -1.24
CA VAL A 341 15.64 1.22 -2.26
C VAL A 341 15.61 0.48 -3.61
N TRP A 342 16.70 -0.22 -3.94
CA TRP A 342 16.85 -0.98 -5.18
C TRP A 342 15.88 -2.15 -5.31
N ALA A 343 15.53 -2.79 -4.19
CA ALA A 343 14.49 -3.82 -4.16
C ALA A 343 13.11 -3.23 -4.45
N HIS A 344 12.79 -2.06 -3.88
CA HIS A 344 11.53 -1.35 -4.15
C HIS A 344 11.43 -0.86 -5.60
N LEU A 345 12.55 -0.60 -6.25
CA LEU A 345 12.63 -0.25 -7.68
C LEU A 345 12.64 -1.47 -8.61
N GLY A 346 12.68 -2.70 -8.05
CA GLY A 346 12.74 -3.95 -8.82
C GLY A 346 14.14 -4.31 -9.34
N GLU A 347 15.18 -3.71 -8.78
CA GLU A 347 16.58 -3.89 -9.19
C GLU A 347 17.33 -4.90 -8.31
N SER A 348 16.62 -5.61 -7.42
CA SER A 348 17.16 -6.68 -6.56
C SER A 348 16.26 -7.92 -6.58
N PRO A 349 15.90 -8.45 -7.76
CA PRO A 349 14.95 -9.55 -7.87
C PRO A 349 15.42 -10.82 -7.17
N LEU A 350 16.73 -11.13 -7.19
CA LEU A 350 17.27 -12.31 -6.52
C LEU A 350 17.32 -12.15 -5.00
N ALA A 351 17.63 -10.94 -4.50
CA ALA A 351 17.54 -10.67 -3.07
C ALA A 351 16.10 -10.80 -2.54
N LEU A 352 15.09 -10.44 -3.34
CA LEU A 352 13.68 -10.68 -3.02
C LEU A 352 13.34 -12.18 -3.06
N ALA A 353 13.84 -12.91 -4.06
CA ALA A 353 13.63 -14.35 -4.20
C ALA A 353 14.26 -15.19 -3.07
N LEU A 354 15.29 -14.66 -2.39
CA LEU A 354 15.92 -15.36 -1.26
C LEU A 354 14.93 -15.65 -0.13
N GLU A 355 13.94 -14.81 0.12
CA GLU A 355 12.99 -15.03 1.21
C GLU A 355 12.19 -16.33 1.06
N PRO A 356 11.44 -16.55 -0.04
CA PRO A 356 10.74 -17.80 -0.24
C PRO A 356 11.69 -19.00 -0.43
N LEU A 357 12.85 -18.83 -1.09
CA LEU A 357 13.86 -19.89 -1.22
C LEU A 357 14.43 -20.31 0.14
N THR A 358 14.64 -19.38 1.06
CA THR A 358 15.11 -19.67 2.43
C THR A 358 14.04 -20.38 3.25
N ARG A 359 12.77 -20.00 3.08
CA ARG A 359 11.64 -20.72 3.68
C ARG A 359 11.58 -22.15 3.15
N LEU A 360 11.74 -22.33 1.84
CA LEU A 360 11.81 -23.66 1.22
C LEU A 360 12.97 -24.49 1.78
N ALA A 361 14.18 -23.94 1.81
CA ALA A 361 15.35 -24.62 2.37
C ALA A 361 15.15 -25.00 3.86
N SER A 362 14.51 -24.14 4.63
CA SER A 362 14.25 -24.39 6.05
C SER A 362 13.20 -25.47 6.26
N SER A 363 12.12 -25.46 5.49
CA SER A 363 11.01 -26.42 5.63
C SER A 363 11.34 -27.81 5.08
N THR A 364 12.26 -27.90 4.11
CA THR A 364 12.70 -29.18 3.52
C THR A 364 13.85 -29.87 4.29
N LYS A 365 14.34 -29.29 5.38
CA LYS A 365 15.37 -29.88 6.24
C LYS A 365 14.98 -31.25 6.80
N VAL A 366 13.72 -31.40 7.15
CA VAL A 366 13.19 -32.60 7.78
C VAL A 366 12.16 -33.23 6.85
N THR A 367 12.34 -34.49 6.52
CA THR A 367 11.36 -35.25 5.76
C THR A 367 10.08 -35.42 6.57
N LEU A 368 8.93 -35.43 5.89
CA LEU A 368 7.64 -35.65 6.50
C LEU A 368 7.63 -37.02 7.19
N GLY A 369 7.40 -37.04 8.49
CA GLY A 369 7.39 -38.23 9.32
C GLY A 369 5.98 -38.71 9.67
N GLY A 370 5.90 -39.84 10.37
CA GLY A 370 4.65 -40.41 10.89
C GLY A 370 4.64 -41.94 10.78
N SER A 371 4.25 -42.63 11.86
CA SER A 371 4.18 -44.12 11.89
C SER A 371 2.88 -44.67 11.31
N THR A 372 1.82 -43.84 11.24
CA THR A 372 0.50 -44.16 10.70
C THR A 372 0.09 -43.16 9.64
N ILE A 373 -0.95 -43.45 8.86
CA ILE A 373 -1.52 -42.51 7.87
C ILE A 373 -1.96 -41.23 8.57
N ASP A 374 -2.71 -41.35 9.67
CA ASP A 374 -3.18 -40.20 10.44
C ASP A 374 -2.05 -39.32 10.98
N ALA A 375 -0.94 -39.94 11.40
CA ALA A 375 0.24 -39.21 11.87
C ALA A 375 0.91 -38.45 10.73
N VAL A 376 1.00 -39.03 9.51
CA VAL A 376 1.52 -38.34 8.32
C VAL A 376 0.58 -37.20 7.90
N VAL A 377 -0.73 -37.46 7.89
CA VAL A 377 -1.74 -36.44 7.58
C VAL A 377 -1.65 -35.28 8.57
N SER A 378 -1.57 -35.55 9.87
CA SER A 378 -1.41 -34.54 10.91
C SER A 378 -0.12 -33.73 10.73
N ALA A 379 1.01 -34.37 10.45
CA ALA A 379 2.28 -33.70 10.22
C ALA A 379 2.23 -32.81 8.95
N TYR A 380 1.60 -33.30 7.88
CA TYR A 380 1.47 -32.53 6.65
C TYR A 380 0.56 -31.30 6.84
N THR A 381 -0.61 -31.49 7.45
CA THR A 381 -1.58 -30.39 7.65
C THR A 381 -1.13 -29.37 8.70
N ALA A 382 -0.28 -29.78 9.65
CA ALA A 382 0.31 -28.86 10.63
C ALA A 382 1.41 -27.98 10.03
N ASP A 383 2.35 -28.58 9.29
CA ASP A 383 3.56 -27.88 8.85
C ASP A 383 4.06 -28.27 7.45
N GLY A 384 3.90 -29.51 7.01
CA GLY A 384 4.45 -30.02 5.74
C GLY A 384 4.04 -29.23 4.51
N TRP A 385 2.81 -28.74 4.46
CA TRP A 385 2.28 -27.90 3.38
C TRP A 385 3.08 -26.58 3.17
N ARG A 386 3.84 -26.14 4.18
CA ARG A 386 4.67 -24.92 4.07
C ARG A 386 5.80 -25.09 3.06
N SER A 387 6.31 -26.31 2.86
CA SER A 387 7.30 -26.60 1.82
C SER A 387 6.70 -26.40 0.42
N ASP A 388 5.46 -26.88 0.23
CA ASP A 388 4.74 -26.73 -1.03
C ASP A 388 4.44 -25.26 -1.32
N ARG A 389 4.01 -24.48 -0.30
CA ARG A 389 3.78 -23.05 -0.40
C ARG A 389 5.06 -22.29 -0.71
N ALA A 390 6.16 -22.59 -0.02
CA ALA A 390 7.44 -21.93 -0.25
C ALA A 390 7.99 -22.21 -1.65
N ALA A 391 7.75 -23.41 -2.19
CA ALA A 391 8.09 -23.73 -3.58
C ALA A 391 7.27 -22.87 -4.56
N LEU A 392 5.96 -22.73 -4.38
CA LEU A 392 5.11 -21.86 -5.21
C LEU A 392 5.52 -20.39 -5.15
N ASP A 393 5.75 -19.88 -3.94
CA ASP A 393 6.19 -18.49 -3.71
C ASP A 393 7.56 -18.23 -4.38
N SER A 394 8.47 -19.22 -4.35
CA SER A 394 9.77 -19.12 -5.01
C SER A 394 9.63 -19.08 -6.54
N LEU A 395 8.80 -19.97 -7.11
CA LEU A 395 8.57 -20.03 -8.56
C LEU A 395 7.95 -18.76 -9.12
N SER A 396 7.16 -18.03 -8.34
CA SER A 396 6.52 -16.78 -8.74
C SER A 396 7.35 -15.52 -8.44
N SER A 397 8.49 -15.65 -7.74
CA SER A 397 9.25 -14.52 -7.18
C SER A 397 10.01 -13.69 -8.20
N VAL A 398 10.34 -14.24 -9.36
CA VAL A 398 11.14 -13.59 -10.42
C VAL A 398 10.44 -13.63 -11.77
N ARG A 399 10.77 -12.68 -12.65
CA ARG A 399 10.13 -12.56 -13.97
C ARG A 399 11.10 -12.61 -15.14
N ALA A 400 12.36 -12.19 -14.95
CA ALA A 400 13.34 -12.21 -16.02
C ALA A 400 13.68 -13.67 -16.41
N PRO A 401 13.67 -14.06 -17.69
CA PRO A 401 13.87 -15.46 -18.11
C PRO A 401 15.09 -16.15 -17.53
N ALA A 402 16.22 -15.43 -17.44
CA ALA A 402 17.46 -15.98 -16.87
C ALA A 402 17.33 -16.25 -15.35
N ASP A 403 16.66 -15.36 -14.62
CA ASP A 403 16.41 -15.52 -13.18
C ASP A 403 15.37 -16.61 -12.92
N VAL A 404 14.35 -16.72 -13.79
CA VAL A 404 13.36 -17.81 -13.74
C VAL A 404 14.04 -19.16 -13.87
N ALA A 405 14.88 -19.36 -14.89
CA ALA A 405 15.61 -20.61 -15.09
C ALA A 405 16.53 -20.94 -13.89
N LEU A 406 17.19 -19.94 -13.33
CA LEU A 406 18.03 -20.07 -12.15
C LEU A 406 17.21 -20.49 -10.92
N VAL A 407 16.15 -19.75 -10.59
CA VAL A 407 15.29 -20.04 -9.43
C VAL A 407 14.64 -21.41 -9.59
N HIS A 408 14.20 -21.80 -10.78
CA HIS A 408 13.66 -23.15 -11.05
C HIS A 408 14.69 -24.24 -10.71
N SER A 409 15.96 -24.06 -11.08
CA SER A 409 17.02 -25.03 -10.76
C SER A 409 17.29 -25.13 -9.26
N VAL A 410 17.24 -24.00 -8.55
CA VAL A 410 17.40 -23.95 -7.08
C VAL A 410 16.20 -24.59 -6.39
N VAL A 411 14.97 -24.26 -6.80
CA VAL A 411 13.76 -24.90 -6.27
C VAL A 411 13.83 -26.41 -6.46
N LYS A 412 14.21 -26.87 -7.64
CA LYS A 412 14.37 -28.30 -7.89
C LYS A 412 15.34 -28.95 -6.91
N ALA A 413 16.52 -28.38 -6.73
CA ALA A 413 17.56 -28.92 -5.83
C ALA A 413 17.13 -28.96 -4.36
N LEU A 414 16.34 -28.01 -3.91
CA LEU A 414 15.86 -27.94 -2.53
C LEU A 414 14.60 -28.77 -2.29
N TYR A 415 13.69 -28.84 -3.25
CA TYR A 415 12.34 -29.38 -3.08
C TYR A 415 12.21 -30.84 -3.51
N GLU A 416 12.79 -31.24 -4.66
CA GLU A 416 12.66 -32.60 -5.21
C GLU A 416 13.03 -33.69 -4.23
N PRO A 417 14.17 -33.64 -3.50
CA PRO A 417 14.54 -34.70 -2.55
C PRO A 417 13.55 -34.86 -1.40
N TRP A 418 13.04 -33.77 -0.87
CA TRP A 418 12.04 -33.75 0.19
C TRP A 418 10.69 -34.29 -0.31
N LEU A 419 10.27 -33.83 -1.50
CA LEU A 419 9.01 -34.23 -2.12
C LEU A 419 8.97 -35.75 -2.39
N ASP A 420 10.04 -36.27 -2.98
CA ASP A 420 10.15 -37.71 -3.27
C ASP A 420 10.21 -38.56 -2.00
N ALA A 421 11.01 -38.16 -1.02
CA ALA A 421 11.11 -38.86 0.25
C ALA A 421 9.77 -38.88 1.00
N SER A 422 9.06 -37.73 1.03
CA SER A 422 7.74 -37.60 1.64
C SER A 422 6.68 -38.46 0.93
N ALA A 423 6.70 -38.47 -0.41
CA ALA A 423 5.81 -39.29 -1.20
C ALA A 423 6.07 -40.82 -0.96
N ARG A 424 7.32 -41.26 -0.97
CA ARG A 424 7.67 -42.65 -0.68
C ARG A 424 7.28 -43.09 0.73
N HIS A 425 7.49 -42.20 1.70
CA HIS A 425 7.08 -42.47 3.07
C HIS A 425 5.55 -42.64 3.16
N PHE A 426 4.79 -41.76 2.56
CA PHE A 426 3.33 -41.82 2.54
C PHE A 426 2.84 -43.08 1.80
N GLN A 427 3.41 -43.40 0.62
CA GLN A 427 3.12 -44.64 -0.12
C GLN A 427 3.28 -45.85 0.76
N SER A 428 4.39 -45.96 1.51
CA SER A 428 4.64 -47.13 2.40
C SER A 428 3.60 -47.26 3.52
N ARG A 429 3.05 -46.12 4.01
CA ARG A 429 1.97 -46.14 5.02
C ARG A 429 0.64 -46.57 4.43
N VAL A 430 0.29 -46.04 3.24
CA VAL A 430 -0.92 -46.41 2.51
C VAL A 430 -0.89 -47.94 2.16
N GLU A 431 0.24 -48.41 1.65
CA GLU A 431 0.44 -49.83 1.28
C GLU A 431 0.29 -50.78 2.48
N SER A 432 0.88 -50.43 3.64
CA SER A 432 0.81 -51.21 4.87
C SER A 432 -0.56 -51.21 5.56
N ALA A 433 -1.42 -50.27 5.25
CA ALA A 433 -2.71 -50.03 5.89
C ALA A 433 -3.82 -49.64 4.89
N GLU A 434 -3.88 -50.26 3.74
CA GLU A 434 -4.76 -49.89 2.62
C GLU A 434 -6.25 -49.83 3.01
N THR A 435 -6.72 -50.81 3.79
CA THR A 435 -8.11 -50.87 4.27
C THR A 435 -8.43 -49.65 5.15
N VAL A 436 -7.46 -49.23 5.99
CA VAL A 436 -7.59 -48.00 6.82
C VAL A 436 -7.60 -46.78 5.93
N ALA A 437 -6.69 -46.67 4.96
CA ALA A 437 -6.64 -45.55 4.02
C ALA A 437 -7.98 -45.36 3.30
N ARG A 438 -8.58 -46.44 2.82
CA ARG A 438 -9.91 -46.40 2.19
C ARG A 438 -11.02 -46.00 3.14
N GLY A 439 -10.97 -46.44 4.39
CA GLY A 439 -11.95 -46.11 5.43
C GLY A 439 -11.89 -44.63 5.88
N LEU A 440 -10.75 -43.97 5.67
CA LEU A 440 -10.59 -42.53 5.97
C LEU A 440 -11.14 -41.63 4.88
N VAL A 441 -11.47 -42.15 3.70
CA VAL A 441 -12.12 -41.37 2.62
C VAL A 441 -13.59 -41.17 2.97
N VAL A 442 -13.97 -39.91 3.16
CA VAL A 442 -15.34 -39.53 3.55
C VAL A 442 -15.95 -38.66 2.47
N GLY A 443 -17.16 -39.03 2.01
CA GLY A 443 -17.92 -38.29 1.04
C GLY A 443 -18.50 -36.97 1.59
N THR A 444 -18.82 -36.06 0.72
CA THR A 444 -19.47 -34.78 1.12
C THR A 444 -20.86 -35.04 1.65
N LYS A 445 -21.14 -34.56 2.88
CA LYS A 445 -22.45 -34.72 3.51
C LYS A 445 -23.46 -33.77 2.88
N ASN A 446 -24.67 -34.27 2.68
CA ASN A 446 -25.81 -33.45 2.35
C ASN A 446 -26.27 -32.67 3.59
N GLU A 447 -26.07 -31.36 3.60
CA GLU A 447 -26.49 -30.47 4.67
C GLU A 447 -27.43 -29.41 4.10
N LYS A 448 -28.54 -29.16 4.79
CA LYS A 448 -29.53 -28.17 4.37
C LYS A 448 -28.93 -26.76 4.41
N ASP A 449 -29.36 -25.94 3.44
CA ASP A 449 -28.99 -24.52 3.33
C ASP A 449 -27.48 -24.25 3.17
N VAL A 450 -26.74 -25.26 2.66
CA VAL A 450 -25.31 -25.14 2.33
C VAL A 450 -25.12 -25.07 0.82
N CYS A 451 -24.32 -24.09 0.36
CA CYS A 451 -23.82 -24.11 -1.01
C CYS A 451 -22.48 -24.86 -1.05
N VAL A 452 -22.42 -25.98 -1.75
CA VAL A 452 -21.19 -26.73 -1.98
C VAL A 452 -20.47 -26.13 -3.17
N PHE A 453 -19.30 -25.60 -2.91
CA PHE A 453 -18.44 -24.93 -3.85
C PHE A 453 -17.29 -25.87 -4.24
N PHE A 454 -17.38 -26.45 -5.43
CA PHE A 454 -16.35 -27.36 -5.92
C PHE A 454 -15.27 -26.57 -6.69
N ALA A 455 -14.03 -26.63 -6.17
CA ALA A 455 -12.86 -26.06 -6.80
C ALA A 455 -11.92 -27.19 -7.25
N ASP A 456 -11.85 -27.40 -8.58
CA ASP A 456 -11.06 -28.49 -9.18
C ASP A 456 -9.56 -28.30 -8.93
N GLY A 457 -8.89 -29.33 -8.35
CA GLY A 457 -7.47 -29.33 -8.11
C GLY A 457 -7.01 -28.32 -7.03
N LEU A 458 -7.85 -28.04 -6.03
CA LEU A 458 -7.47 -27.15 -4.93
C LEU A 458 -6.52 -27.89 -3.96
N ARG A 459 -5.21 -27.76 -4.14
CA ARG A 459 -4.19 -28.36 -3.25
C ARG A 459 -4.25 -27.77 -1.84
N PHE A 460 -3.82 -28.49 -0.81
CA PHE A 460 -4.00 -28.10 0.59
C PHE A 460 -3.36 -26.73 0.92
N ASP A 461 -2.14 -26.47 0.50
CA ASP A 461 -1.46 -25.18 0.69
C ASP A 461 -2.17 -24.03 -0.02
N VAL A 462 -2.73 -24.27 -1.22
CA VAL A 462 -3.56 -23.30 -1.95
C VAL A 462 -4.88 -23.05 -1.22
N GLY A 463 -5.46 -24.10 -0.60
CA GLY A 463 -6.60 -23.95 0.31
C GLY A 463 -6.31 -23.09 1.54
N VAL A 464 -5.09 -23.18 2.10
CA VAL A 464 -4.62 -22.26 3.16
C VAL A 464 -4.55 -20.83 2.64
N MET A 465 -4.02 -20.60 1.42
CA MET A 465 -4.00 -19.28 0.79
C MET A 465 -5.40 -18.71 0.61
N LEU A 466 -6.36 -19.53 0.17
CA LEU A 466 -7.76 -19.13 0.03
C LEU A 466 -8.36 -18.73 1.38
N LYS A 467 -8.11 -19.52 2.44
CA LYS A 467 -8.54 -19.19 3.81
C LYS A 467 -8.01 -17.83 4.25
N GLU A 468 -6.69 -17.59 4.11
CA GLU A 468 -6.04 -16.34 4.51
C GLU A 468 -6.69 -15.11 3.83
N ARG A 469 -7.03 -15.22 2.53
CA ARG A 469 -7.69 -14.15 1.76
C ARG A 469 -9.13 -13.90 2.21
N LEU A 470 -9.90 -14.97 2.42
CA LEU A 470 -11.27 -14.86 2.90
C LEU A 470 -11.34 -14.26 4.31
N GLU A 471 -10.42 -14.65 5.20
CA GLU A 471 -10.31 -14.06 6.54
C GLU A 471 -9.91 -12.58 6.48
N ALA A 472 -9.03 -12.18 5.56
CA ALA A 472 -8.68 -10.78 5.31
C ALA A 472 -9.89 -9.94 4.83
N LYS A 473 -10.93 -10.58 4.24
CA LYS A 473 -12.20 -9.94 3.90
C LYS A 473 -13.22 -9.95 5.05
N GLY A 474 -12.83 -10.38 6.25
CA GLY A 474 -13.67 -10.39 7.44
C GLY A 474 -14.61 -11.60 7.55
N LEU A 475 -14.39 -12.65 6.76
CA LEU A 475 -15.18 -13.87 6.84
C LEU A 475 -14.63 -14.83 7.91
N ARG A 476 -15.50 -15.66 8.47
CA ARG A 476 -15.11 -16.75 9.35
C ARG A 476 -14.87 -18.00 8.50
N VAL A 477 -13.64 -18.54 8.58
CA VAL A 477 -13.24 -19.70 7.79
C VAL A 477 -12.72 -20.79 8.70
N ARG A 478 -13.31 -21.99 8.61
CA ARG A 478 -12.77 -23.20 9.23
C ARG A 478 -12.12 -24.06 8.14
N LEU A 479 -10.85 -24.33 8.29
CA LEU A 479 -10.10 -25.22 7.40
C LEU A 479 -9.98 -26.60 8.06
N GLY A 480 -10.48 -27.60 7.36
CA GLY A 480 -10.27 -29.00 7.61
C GLY A 480 -9.48 -29.64 6.47
N HIS A 481 -9.38 -30.96 6.53
CA HIS A 481 -8.79 -31.77 5.46
C HIS A 481 -9.62 -33.02 5.20
N ARG A 482 -9.45 -33.58 4.01
CA ARG A 482 -10.03 -34.85 3.60
C ARG A 482 -8.96 -35.66 2.89
N LEU A 483 -9.16 -37.02 2.85
CA LEU A 483 -8.38 -37.85 1.98
C LEU A 483 -9.10 -38.06 0.65
N SER A 484 -8.39 -37.81 -0.45
CA SER A 484 -8.86 -38.14 -1.79
C SER A 484 -8.82 -39.65 -2.02
N PRO A 485 -9.81 -40.21 -2.71
CA PRO A 485 -9.81 -41.65 -3.05
C PRO A 485 -8.74 -41.97 -4.09
N LEU A 486 -8.28 -43.22 -4.07
CA LEU A 486 -7.25 -43.70 -5.01
C LEU A 486 -7.86 -44.37 -6.24
N PRO A 487 -7.32 -44.08 -7.45
CA PRO A 487 -6.28 -43.10 -7.76
C PRO A 487 -6.82 -41.68 -7.67
N THR A 488 -5.96 -40.72 -7.38
CA THR A 488 -6.29 -39.31 -7.20
C THR A 488 -6.49 -38.59 -8.54
N VAL A 489 -7.44 -39.11 -9.33
CA VAL A 489 -7.86 -38.57 -10.63
C VAL A 489 -9.31 -38.07 -10.55
N THR A 490 -9.64 -37.02 -11.27
CA THR A 490 -10.98 -36.40 -11.27
C THR A 490 -12.10 -37.43 -11.46
N ALA A 491 -11.94 -38.40 -12.38
CA ALA A 491 -12.93 -39.43 -12.66
C ALA A 491 -13.28 -40.28 -11.40
N THR A 492 -12.29 -40.61 -10.57
CA THR A 492 -12.48 -41.36 -9.30
C THR A 492 -12.90 -40.44 -8.17
N ALA A 493 -12.32 -39.27 -8.05
CA ALA A 493 -12.36 -38.48 -6.84
C ALA A 493 -13.51 -37.45 -6.81
N LYS A 494 -13.89 -36.86 -7.94
CA LYS A 494 -15.01 -35.91 -8.01
C LYS A 494 -16.34 -36.49 -7.51
N PRO A 495 -16.73 -37.73 -7.79
CA PRO A 495 -17.96 -38.29 -7.22
C PRO A 495 -17.96 -38.27 -5.68
N ILE A 496 -16.82 -38.54 -5.00
CA ILE A 496 -16.68 -38.45 -3.53
C ILE A 496 -16.85 -36.98 -3.03
N ALA A 497 -16.41 -36.03 -3.81
CA ALA A 497 -16.58 -34.60 -3.47
C ALA A 497 -18.04 -34.14 -3.57
N THR A 498 -18.92 -34.90 -4.26
CA THR A 498 -20.35 -34.60 -4.38
C THR A 498 -21.17 -35.17 -3.22
N VAL A 499 -22.37 -34.64 -3.05
CA VAL A 499 -23.38 -35.12 -2.06
C VAL A 499 -24.11 -36.41 -2.51
N VAL A 500 -23.82 -36.88 -3.73
CA VAL A 500 -24.46 -38.08 -4.33
C VAL A 500 -23.49 -39.24 -4.46
N HIS A 501 -22.37 -39.26 -3.70
CA HIS A 501 -21.38 -40.33 -3.75
C HIS A 501 -21.96 -41.72 -3.45
N ASP A 502 -23.02 -41.84 -2.63
CA ASP A 502 -23.71 -43.09 -2.36
C ASP A 502 -24.45 -43.67 -3.57
N ALA A 503 -24.75 -42.86 -4.57
CA ALA A 503 -25.36 -43.31 -5.82
C ALA A 503 -24.36 -43.86 -6.85
N VAL A 504 -23.07 -43.99 -6.45
CA VAL A 504 -21.98 -44.43 -7.34
C VAL A 504 -21.38 -45.75 -6.87
N GLU A 505 -20.94 -46.58 -7.82
CA GLU A 505 -20.23 -47.85 -7.59
C GLU A 505 -19.24 -48.13 -8.70
N GLY A 506 -18.28 -49.00 -8.42
CA GLY A 506 -17.26 -49.41 -9.40
C GLY A 506 -17.62 -50.67 -10.16
N GLY A 507 -17.53 -50.66 -11.47
CA GLY A 507 -17.62 -51.81 -12.34
C GLY A 507 -16.36 -52.69 -12.30
N ALA A 508 -16.45 -53.91 -12.92
CA ALA A 508 -15.29 -54.75 -13.11
C ALA A 508 -14.38 -54.28 -14.25
N ASP A 509 -14.99 -53.72 -15.29
CA ASP A 509 -14.29 -53.15 -16.43
C ASP A 509 -14.01 -51.67 -16.17
N VAL A 510 -12.75 -51.33 -16.01
CA VAL A 510 -12.30 -49.96 -15.69
C VAL A 510 -11.84 -49.29 -16.98
N VAL A 511 -12.67 -48.38 -17.47
CA VAL A 511 -12.28 -47.49 -18.54
C VAL A 511 -12.01 -46.11 -17.94
N ASP A 512 -10.76 -45.67 -17.99
CA ASP A 512 -10.35 -44.31 -17.54
C ASP A 512 -10.71 -44.02 -16.07
N PHE A 513 -10.83 -45.03 -15.21
CA PHE A 513 -11.20 -44.92 -13.79
C PHE A 513 -12.55 -44.27 -13.52
N ASN A 514 -13.50 -44.36 -14.49
CA ASN A 514 -14.87 -43.85 -14.32
C ASN A 514 -15.72 -44.90 -13.60
N PRO A 515 -16.29 -44.59 -12.44
CA PRO A 515 -17.30 -45.45 -11.82
C PRO A 515 -18.63 -45.38 -12.57
N HIS A 516 -19.61 -46.17 -12.14
CA HIS A 516 -20.96 -46.22 -12.72
C HIS A 516 -21.99 -45.70 -11.71
N LEU A 517 -23.16 -45.29 -12.20
CA LEU A 517 -24.30 -45.08 -11.32
C LEU A 517 -24.79 -46.45 -10.83
N ARG A 518 -25.03 -46.53 -9.52
CA ARG A 518 -25.40 -47.78 -8.82
C ARG A 518 -26.60 -48.45 -9.48
N GLY A 519 -26.46 -49.76 -9.68
CA GLY A 519 -27.48 -50.57 -10.34
C GLY A 519 -27.63 -50.33 -11.86
N THR A 520 -26.70 -49.60 -12.47
CA THR A 520 -26.67 -49.36 -13.91
C THR A 520 -25.28 -49.60 -14.51
N ASN A 521 -25.18 -49.75 -15.82
CA ASN A 521 -23.90 -49.74 -16.53
C ASN A 521 -23.49 -48.38 -17.05
N GLN A 522 -24.13 -47.29 -16.57
CA GLN A 522 -23.87 -45.95 -17.08
C GLN A 522 -22.65 -45.35 -16.33
N ALA A 523 -21.57 -45.11 -17.09
CA ALA A 523 -20.40 -44.44 -16.54
C ALA A 523 -20.76 -43.05 -15.99
N VAL A 524 -20.21 -42.71 -14.84
CA VAL A 524 -20.41 -41.39 -14.23
C VAL A 524 -19.77 -40.31 -15.08
N THR A 525 -20.54 -39.27 -15.38
CA THR A 525 -20.10 -38.05 -16.01
C THR A 525 -20.47 -36.85 -15.13
N ALA A 526 -19.85 -35.70 -15.33
CA ALA A 526 -20.20 -34.48 -14.61
C ALA A 526 -21.71 -34.16 -14.74
N GLN A 527 -22.30 -34.36 -15.93
CA GLN A 527 -23.72 -34.13 -16.14
C GLN A 527 -24.59 -35.12 -15.34
N ARG A 528 -24.25 -36.40 -15.31
CA ARG A 528 -24.99 -37.38 -14.54
C ARG A 528 -24.93 -37.16 -13.04
N LEU A 529 -23.78 -36.69 -12.51
CA LEU A 529 -23.68 -36.28 -11.12
C LEU A 529 -24.60 -35.09 -10.84
N ARG A 530 -24.65 -34.13 -11.73
CA ARG A 530 -25.58 -32.98 -11.61
C ARG A 530 -27.03 -33.45 -11.64
N ASP A 531 -27.40 -34.35 -12.53
CA ASP A 531 -28.76 -34.91 -12.61
C ASP A 531 -29.14 -35.64 -11.32
N GLU A 532 -28.24 -36.39 -10.70
CA GLU A 532 -28.47 -37.05 -9.40
C GLU A 532 -28.62 -36.02 -8.26
N MET A 533 -27.79 -34.97 -8.25
CA MET A 533 -27.92 -33.88 -7.27
C MET A 533 -29.25 -33.13 -7.42
N ALA A 534 -29.71 -32.92 -8.69
CA ALA A 534 -31.01 -32.28 -8.94
C ALA A 534 -32.18 -33.15 -8.41
N LYS A 535 -32.08 -34.49 -8.47
CA LYS A 535 -33.08 -35.40 -7.88
C LYS A 535 -33.16 -35.27 -6.35
N LEU A 536 -32.05 -34.91 -5.69
CA LEU A 536 -32.02 -34.60 -4.25
C LEU A 536 -32.51 -33.18 -3.93
N GLY A 537 -32.92 -32.40 -4.91
CA GLY A 537 -33.40 -31.04 -4.73
C GLY A 537 -32.29 -30.00 -4.61
N PHE A 538 -31.06 -30.33 -5.04
CA PHE A 538 -29.97 -29.33 -5.13
C PHE A 538 -30.19 -28.37 -6.28
N ASP A 539 -29.93 -27.10 -6.02
CA ASP A 539 -29.88 -26.07 -7.04
C ASP A 539 -28.50 -26.07 -7.71
N LEU A 540 -28.48 -26.23 -9.03
CA LEU A 540 -27.26 -26.27 -9.82
C LEU A 540 -26.97 -24.86 -10.35
N LEU A 541 -25.95 -24.20 -9.78
CA LEU A 541 -25.71 -22.77 -10.09
C LEU A 541 -24.93 -22.55 -11.38
N GLY A 542 -24.27 -23.60 -11.94
CA GLY A 542 -23.32 -23.38 -13.05
C GLY A 542 -22.19 -22.47 -12.60
N ASP A 543 -22.03 -21.34 -13.32
CA ASP A 543 -21.06 -20.28 -12.98
C ASP A 543 -21.74 -19.06 -12.31
N GLU A 544 -23.07 -19.13 -12.09
CA GLU A 544 -23.86 -17.98 -11.64
C GLU A 544 -23.85 -17.83 -10.12
N VAL A 545 -23.54 -16.63 -9.67
CA VAL A 545 -23.71 -16.20 -8.28
C VAL A 545 -25.16 -15.71 -8.11
N ARG A 546 -26.00 -16.48 -7.43
CA ARG A 546 -27.41 -16.14 -7.20
C ARG A 546 -27.92 -16.60 -5.85
N PRO A 547 -29.03 -16.00 -5.34
CA PRO A 547 -29.58 -16.32 -4.05
C PRO A 547 -30.10 -17.76 -3.96
N PRO A 548 -30.22 -18.31 -2.72
CA PRO A 548 -30.86 -19.61 -2.50
C PRO A 548 -32.25 -19.66 -3.09
N LYS A 549 -32.54 -20.73 -3.85
CA LYS A 549 -33.87 -20.96 -4.40
C LYS A 549 -34.79 -21.50 -3.31
N SER A 550 -36.00 -20.96 -3.22
CA SER A 550 -36.99 -21.45 -2.27
C SER A 550 -37.28 -22.94 -2.49
N GLY A 551 -37.20 -23.73 -1.41
CA GLY A 551 -37.44 -25.18 -1.42
C GLY A 551 -36.26 -26.04 -1.88
N SER A 552 -35.11 -25.46 -2.23
CA SER A 552 -33.88 -26.25 -2.46
C SER A 552 -33.33 -26.81 -1.15
N THR A 553 -32.72 -28.00 -1.20
CA THR A 553 -32.02 -28.60 -0.06
C THR A 553 -30.64 -27.99 0.15
N GLY A 554 -30.01 -27.47 -0.91
CA GLY A 554 -28.70 -26.82 -0.96
C GLY A 554 -28.40 -26.41 -2.38
N ALA A 555 -27.17 -26.04 -2.66
CA ALA A 555 -26.71 -25.75 -4.02
C ALA A 555 -25.34 -26.39 -4.31
N TRP A 556 -25.09 -26.53 -5.59
CA TRP A 556 -23.79 -26.97 -6.12
C TRP A 556 -23.30 -25.96 -7.16
N ILE A 557 -22.08 -25.51 -7.01
CA ILE A 557 -21.37 -24.68 -7.98
C ILE A 557 -20.02 -25.33 -8.30
N GLU A 558 -19.65 -25.37 -9.56
CA GLU A 558 -18.35 -25.86 -10.01
C GLU A 558 -17.56 -24.68 -10.57
N THR A 559 -16.36 -24.47 -10.03
CA THR A 559 -15.54 -23.33 -10.40
C THR A 559 -14.06 -23.65 -10.22
N GLY A 560 -13.23 -22.74 -10.67
CA GLY A 560 -11.79 -22.84 -10.60
C GLY A 560 -11.20 -23.57 -11.81
N ARG A 561 -10.07 -23.07 -12.23
CA ARG A 561 -9.33 -23.58 -13.39
C ARG A 561 -7.93 -24.05 -13.02
N LEU A 562 -7.69 -24.30 -11.71
CA LEU A 562 -6.34 -24.61 -11.21
C LEU A 562 -5.78 -25.87 -11.87
N ASP A 563 -6.59 -26.94 -11.95
CA ASP A 563 -6.18 -28.19 -12.59
C ASP A 563 -5.95 -27.99 -14.10
N GLU A 564 -6.87 -27.35 -14.81
CA GLU A 564 -6.74 -27.04 -16.23
C GLU A 564 -5.47 -26.22 -16.53
N LEU A 565 -5.23 -25.18 -15.73
CA LEU A 565 -4.03 -24.34 -15.86
C LEU A 565 -2.76 -25.16 -15.58
N GLY A 566 -2.76 -25.95 -14.49
CA GLY A 566 -1.63 -26.79 -14.14
C GLY A 566 -1.21 -27.72 -15.30
N HIS A 567 -2.18 -28.38 -15.91
CA HIS A 567 -1.95 -29.23 -17.09
C HIS A 567 -1.47 -28.46 -18.32
N LYS A 568 -1.97 -27.24 -18.52
CA LYS A 568 -1.66 -26.43 -19.70
C LYS A 568 -0.31 -25.71 -19.63
N ILE A 569 0.04 -25.15 -18.48
CA ILE A 569 1.19 -24.25 -18.35
C ILE A 569 2.24 -24.72 -17.34
N GLY A 570 2.07 -25.90 -16.70
CA GLY A 570 3.05 -26.50 -15.78
C GLY A 570 3.40 -25.55 -14.63
N VAL A 571 4.69 -25.39 -14.35
CA VAL A 571 5.17 -24.56 -13.22
C VAL A 571 4.78 -23.09 -13.31
N GLN A 572 4.40 -22.59 -14.47
CA GLN A 572 3.92 -21.22 -14.62
C GLN A 572 2.61 -20.97 -13.87
N VAL A 573 1.87 -22.02 -13.50
CA VAL A 573 0.66 -21.89 -12.66
C VAL A 573 0.93 -21.14 -11.36
N ALA A 574 2.14 -21.24 -10.80
CA ALA A 574 2.53 -20.50 -9.60
C ALA A 574 2.34 -18.98 -9.72
N GLY A 575 2.63 -18.42 -10.91
CA GLY A 575 2.44 -16.99 -11.18
C GLY A 575 0.98 -16.56 -11.44
N HIS A 576 0.07 -17.52 -11.61
CA HIS A 576 -1.36 -17.26 -11.86
C HIS A 576 -2.25 -17.51 -10.64
N LEU A 577 -1.71 -18.10 -9.57
CA LEU A 577 -2.49 -18.47 -8.38
C LEU A 577 -3.19 -17.27 -7.74
N ASP A 578 -2.55 -16.12 -7.70
CA ASP A 578 -3.13 -14.92 -7.10
C ASP A 578 -4.42 -14.50 -7.79
N ALA A 579 -4.44 -14.50 -9.12
CA ALA A 579 -5.62 -14.12 -9.90
C ALA A 579 -6.75 -15.17 -9.79
N GLU A 580 -6.39 -16.47 -9.82
CA GLU A 580 -7.38 -17.53 -9.65
C GLU A 580 -7.99 -17.52 -8.25
N LEU A 581 -7.19 -17.29 -7.20
CA LEU A 581 -7.67 -17.18 -5.84
C LEU A 581 -8.56 -15.97 -5.62
N GLU A 582 -8.25 -14.81 -6.18
CA GLU A 582 -9.15 -13.64 -6.12
C GLU A 582 -10.49 -13.94 -6.79
N THR A 583 -10.50 -14.65 -7.92
CA THR A 583 -11.74 -15.09 -8.58
C THR A 583 -12.59 -15.98 -7.66
N LEU A 584 -11.96 -16.95 -6.96
CA LEU A 584 -12.66 -17.80 -5.99
C LEU A 584 -13.19 -16.99 -4.80
N VAL A 585 -12.41 -16.04 -4.31
CA VAL A 585 -12.82 -15.13 -3.20
C VAL A 585 -14.03 -14.31 -3.61
N ASP A 586 -14.02 -13.70 -4.80
CA ASP A 586 -15.11 -12.86 -5.29
C ASP A 586 -16.41 -13.67 -5.46
N GLN A 587 -16.32 -14.89 -5.99
CA GLN A 587 -17.47 -15.78 -6.11
C GLN A 587 -18.05 -16.18 -4.76
N ILE A 588 -17.20 -16.53 -3.79
CA ILE A 588 -17.63 -16.91 -2.42
C ILE A 588 -18.27 -15.70 -1.72
N LEU A 589 -17.68 -14.51 -1.83
CA LEU A 589 -18.26 -13.27 -1.31
C LEU A 589 -19.63 -13.00 -1.92
N GLY A 590 -19.72 -13.07 -3.24
CA GLY A 590 -20.99 -12.85 -3.95
C GLY A 590 -22.09 -13.83 -3.52
N LEU A 591 -21.77 -15.12 -3.33
CA LEU A 591 -22.71 -16.11 -2.83
C LEU A 591 -23.23 -15.76 -1.41
N LEU A 592 -22.30 -15.37 -0.53
CA LEU A 592 -22.69 -14.93 0.82
C LEU A 592 -23.52 -13.66 0.77
N GLU A 593 -23.20 -12.68 -0.08
CA GLU A 593 -23.97 -11.44 -0.27
C GLU A 593 -25.37 -11.71 -0.83
N CYS A 594 -25.50 -12.70 -1.71
CA CYS A 594 -26.80 -13.14 -2.24
C CYS A 594 -27.68 -13.85 -1.19
N GLY A 595 -27.15 -14.15 -0.01
CA GLY A 595 -27.96 -14.70 1.09
C GLY A 595 -27.66 -16.15 1.47
N TRP A 596 -26.66 -16.79 0.89
CA TRP A 596 -26.16 -18.07 1.40
C TRP A 596 -25.54 -17.87 2.77
N LEU A 597 -25.91 -18.72 3.74
CA LEU A 597 -25.40 -18.61 5.12
C LEU A 597 -24.06 -19.30 5.28
N ARG A 598 -23.85 -20.38 4.52
CA ARG A 598 -22.67 -21.23 4.62
C ARG A 598 -22.24 -21.72 3.24
N ILE A 599 -20.95 -21.55 2.95
CA ILE A 599 -20.31 -22.12 1.75
C ILE A 599 -19.35 -23.20 2.20
N ARG A 600 -19.48 -24.40 1.64
CA ARG A 600 -18.53 -25.49 1.83
C ARG A 600 -17.68 -25.65 0.60
N VAL A 601 -16.39 -25.27 0.67
CA VAL A 601 -15.44 -25.47 -0.42
C VAL A 601 -14.88 -26.87 -0.34
N VAL A 602 -15.00 -27.62 -1.43
CA VAL A 602 -14.49 -28.99 -1.58
C VAL A 602 -13.72 -29.11 -2.88
N THR A 603 -12.85 -30.09 -2.93
CA THR A 603 -12.07 -30.45 -4.12
C THR A 603 -11.94 -31.97 -4.21
N ASP A 604 -11.52 -32.46 -5.33
CA ASP A 604 -11.32 -33.88 -5.60
C ASP A 604 -9.91 -34.35 -5.30
N HIS A 605 -8.87 -33.65 -5.74
CA HIS A 605 -7.47 -34.01 -5.55
C HIS A 605 -6.57 -32.76 -5.45
N GLY A 606 -5.35 -32.97 -5.01
CA GLY A 606 -4.25 -32.04 -5.21
C GLY A 606 -3.31 -32.56 -6.31
N TRP A 607 -2.10 -32.03 -6.35
CA TRP A 607 -1.15 -32.27 -7.45
C TRP A 607 0.30 -32.10 -7.01
N LEU A 608 1.21 -32.70 -7.78
CA LEU A 608 2.65 -32.48 -7.74
C LEU A 608 3.06 -31.42 -8.74
N LEU A 609 4.02 -30.59 -8.37
CA LEU A 609 4.62 -29.58 -9.23
C LEU A 609 6.14 -29.58 -9.07
N LEU A 610 6.87 -29.74 -10.19
CA LEU A 610 8.32 -29.71 -10.14
C LEU A 610 8.88 -29.07 -11.42
N PRO A 611 9.70 -27.98 -11.30
CA PRO A 611 10.34 -27.39 -12.47
C PRO A 611 11.28 -28.37 -13.18
N GLY A 612 11.21 -28.37 -14.51
CA GLY A 612 11.96 -29.29 -15.36
C GLY A 612 11.41 -30.71 -15.41
N GLY A 613 10.27 -30.95 -14.80
CA GLY A 613 9.51 -32.17 -14.84
C GLY A 613 9.85 -33.19 -13.74
N LEU A 614 8.80 -33.97 -13.40
CA LEU A 614 8.86 -35.08 -12.47
C LEU A 614 9.70 -36.23 -13.07
N PRO A 615 10.37 -37.06 -12.23
CA PRO A 615 11.13 -38.22 -12.70
C PRO A 615 10.26 -39.17 -13.51
N ARG A 616 10.83 -39.78 -14.55
CA ARG A 616 10.13 -40.79 -15.36
C ARG A 616 10.52 -42.20 -14.96
N VAL A 617 9.52 -43.09 -14.90
CA VAL A 617 9.71 -44.53 -14.90
C VAL A 617 9.00 -45.13 -16.11
N ASP A 618 9.56 -46.16 -16.69
CA ASP A 618 8.92 -46.82 -17.83
C ASP A 618 7.65 -47.57 -17.38
N LEU A 619 6.63 -47.59 -18.27
CA LEU A 619 5.40 -48.33 -18.04
C LEU A 619 5.69 -49.84 -18.22
N PRO A 620 5.68 -50.63 -17.13
CA PRO A 620 5.96 -52.04 -17.26
C PRO A 620 4.93 -52.79 -18.11
N PRO A 621 5.30 -53.89 -18.80
CA PRO A 621 4.38 -54.60 -19.71
C PRO A 621 3.14 -55.21 -19.02
N TYR A 622 3.20 -55.44 -17.69
CA TYR A 622 2.07 -55.89 -16.89
C TYR A 622 1.06 -54.83 -16.51
N LEU A 623 1.32 -53.59 -16.87
CA LEU A 623 0.38 -52.47 -16.70
C LEU A 623 -0.38 -52.22 -17.99
N ALA A 624 -1.61 -51.75 -17.87
CA ALA A 624 -2.36 -51.26 -19.00
C ALA A 624 -1.81 -49.87 -19.42
N ALA A 625 -1.90 -49.59 -20.73
CA ALA A 625 -1.66 -48.24 -21.19
C ALA A 625 -2.63 -47.28 -20.49
N THR A 626 -2.13 -46.15 -20.06
CA THR A 626 -2.92 -45.15 -19.34
C THR A 626 -2.72 -43.76 -19.94
N LYS A 627 -3.76 -42.95 -19.88
CA LYS A 627 -3.67 -41.52 -20.15
C LYS A 627 -3.17 -40.71 -18.97
N TRP A 628 -3.18 -41.30 -17.78
CA TRP A 628 -2.79 -40.65 -16.55
C TRP A 628 -1.29 -40.84 -16.26
N ALA A 629 -0.61 -39.76 -15.90
CA ALA A 629 0.83 -39.82 -15.67
C ALA A 629 1.23 -40.65 -14.45
N ARG A 630 0.34 -40.76 -13.44
CA ARG A 630 0.69 -41.30 -12.12
C ARG A 630 -0.09 -42.53 -11.67
N CYS A 631 -0.87 -43.15 -12.56
CA CYS A 631 -1.56 -44.39 -12.23
C CYS A 631 -1.82 -45.23 -13.49
N ALA A 632 -1.89 -46.57 -13.30
CA ALA A 632 -2.25 -47.51 -14.37
C ALA A 632 -2.90 -48.75 -13.77
N THR A 633 -3.83 -49.41 -14.50
CA THR A 633 -4.43 -50.67 -14.08
C THR A 633 -3.47 -51.83 -14.29
N VAL A 634 -3.48 -52.82 -13.35
CA VAL A 634 -2.69 -54.02 -13.41
C VAL A 634 -3.41 -55.07 -14.28
N LYS A 635 -2.71 -55.64 -15.25
CA LYS A 635 -3.24 -56.69 -16.13
C LYS A 635 -3.17 -58.06 -15.45
N GLY A 636 -4.31 -58.78 -15.38
CA GLY A 636 -4.36 -60.13 -14.83
C GLY A 636 -3.78 -60.27 -13.42
N ASP A 637 -3.19 -61.45 -13.13
CA ASP A 637 -2.62 -61.76 -11.81
C ASP A 637 -1.15 -61.37 -11.64
N SER A 638 -0.67 -60.44 -12.41
CA SER A 638 0.73 -59.98 -12.37
C SER A 638 1.10 -59.44 -10.98
N LYS A 639 2.34 -59.73 -10.53
CA LYS A 639 2.91 -59.19 -9.29
C LYS A 639 3.94 -58.11 -9.61
N PRO A 640 3.53 -56.88 -9.63
CA PRO A 640 4.44 -55.77 -9.93
C PRO A 640 5.45 -55.53 -8.81
N SER A 641 6.58 -54.95 -9.17
CA SER A 641 7.64 -54.51 -8.25
C SER A 641 7.43 -53.04 -7.77
N MET A 642 6.23 -52.52 -7.84
CA MET A 642 5.89 -51.13 -7.47
C MET A 642 4.64 -51.10 -6.59
N PRO A 643 4.33 -49.97 -5.90
CA PRO A 643 3.16 -49.83 -5.05
C PRO A 643 1.87 -50.15 -5.79
N ILE A 644 1.07 -51.05 -5.20
CA ILE A 644 -0.24 -51.44 -5.72
C ILE A 644 -1.29 -51.21 -4.65
N HIS A 645 -2.44 -50.72 -5.09
CA HIS A 645 -3.61 -50.48 -4.25
C HIS A 645 -4.88 -50.84 -5.01
N CYS A 646 -5.98 -51.03 -4.30
CA CYS A 646 -7.28 -51.26 -4.92
C CYS A 646 -7.89 -49.94 -5.36
N TRP A 647 -8.69 -49.98 -6.43
CA TRP A 647 -9.51 -48.85 -6.79
C TRP A 647 -10.55 -48.58 -5.71
N HIS A 648 -10.74 -47.32 -5.36
CA HIS A 648 -11.68 -46.93 -4.30
C HIS A 648 -13.09 -47.53 -4.49
N TRP A 649 -13.60 -47.50 -5.72
CA TRP A 649 -14.94 -47.93 -6.05
C TRP A 649 -15.08 -49.47 -6.20
N ASN A 650 -13.98 -50.17 -6.46
CA ASN A 650 -14.01 -51.65 -6.60
C ASN A 650 -12.69 -52.23 -6.13
N VAL A 651 -12.73 -52.99 -5.02
CA VAL A 651 -11.56 -53.62 -4.39
C VAL A 651 -10.89 -54.71 -5.25
N HIS A 652 -11.61 -55.23 -6.25
CA HIS A 652 -11.06 -56.27 -7.13
C HIS A 652 -10.24 -55.68 -8.29
N VAL A 653 -10.29 -54.35 -8.48
CA VAL A 653 -9.50 -53.66 -9.49
C VAL A 653 -8.20 -53.16 -8.86
N ARG A 654 -7.09 -53.67 -9.37
CA ARG A 654 -5.74 -53.35 -8.86
C ARG A 654 -5.12 -52.26 -9.69
N ILE A 655 -4.57 -51.26 -9.01
CA ILE A 655 -3.96 -50.08 -9.60
C ILE A 655 -2.52 -50.00 -9.14
N ALA A 656 -1.59 -49.72 -10.06
CA ALA A 656 -0.21 -49.43 -9.78
C ALA A 656 0.03 -47.93 -9.81
N SER A 657 0.74 -47.40 -8.81
CA SER A 657 1.28 -46.06 -8.77
C SER A 657 2.80 -46.09 -8.91
N PRO A 658 3.43 -45.21 -9.67
CA PRO A 658 4.88 -45.14 -9.76
C PRO A 658 5.48 -44.74 -8.39
N PRO A 659 6.72 -45.21 -8.08
CA PRO A 659 7.33 -44.95 -6.78
C PRO A 659 7.67 -43.48 -6.59
N GLY A 660 7.46 -42.97 -5.39
CA GLY A 660 7.72 -41.59 -5.05
C GLY A 660 6.93 -40.62 -5.91
N ILE A 661 7.61 -39.65 -6.48
CA ILE A 661 7.00 -38.63 -7.34
C ILE A 661 7.12 -38.93 -8.85
N ALA A 662 7.57 -40.13 -9.21
CA ALA A 662 7.78 -40.50 -10.62
C ALA A 662 6.46 -40.55 -11.42
N CYS A 663 6.59 -40.40 -12.75
CA CYS A 663 5.50 -40.51 -13.72
C CYS A 663 5.79 -41.62 -14.74
N PHE A 664 4.76 -42.24 -15.29
CA PHE A 664 4.85 -43.16 -16.44
C PHE A 664 5.08 -42.42 -17.76
N THR A 665 4.73 -41.15 -17.83
CA THR A 665 4.91 -40.31 -19.00
C THR A 665 6.00 -39.27 -18.73
N ALA A 666 6.67 -38.78 -19.76
CA ALA A 666 7.79 -37.86 -19.65
C ALA A 666 7.34 -36.38 -19.67
N LYS A 667 8.19 -35.52 -19.13
CA LYS A 667 8.06 -34.05 -19.19
C LYS A 667 6.84 -33.46 -18.48
N ASN A 668 6.30 -34.14 -17.49
CA ASN A 668 5.21 -33.61 -16.67
C ASN A 668 5.79 -32.74 -15.56
N GLU A 669 5.60 -31.44 -15.64
CA GLU A 669 5.90 -30.54 -14.52
C GLU A 669 4.77 -30.52 -13.49
N TYR A 670 3.55 -30.76 -13.94
CA TYR A 670 2.32 -30.88 -13.16
C TYR A 670 1.72 -32.27 -13.35
N ALA A 671 1.36 -32.95 -12.29
CA ALA A 671 0.71 -34.25 -12.37
C ALA A 671 -0.04 -34.61 -11.10
N HIS A 672 -1.11 -35.41 -11.26
CA HIS A 672 -1.88 -36.04 -10.19
C HIS A 672 -2.27 -37.47 -10.59
N GLY A 673 -2.90 -38.20 -9.70
CA GLY A 673 -3.36 -39.59 -9.93
C GLY A 673 -2.58 -40.63 -9.15
N GLY A 674 -1.50 -40.25 -8.46
CA GLY A 674 -0.66 -41.09 -7.66
C GLY A 674 -0.94 -41.04 -6.16
N ILE A 675 0.08 -41.43 -5.37
CA ILE A 675 0.01 -41.46 -3.91
C ILE A 675 1.11 -40.55 -3.38
N SER A 676 0.76 -39.36 -2.96
CA SER A 676 1.60 -38.44 -2.22
C SER A 676 0.75 -37.61 -1.26
N PRO A 677 1.33 -37.00 -0.22
CA PRO A 677 0.59 -36.07 0.63
C PRO A 677 -0.09 -34.96 -0.17
N GLN A 678 0.60 -34.39 -1.18
CA GLN A 678 0.13 -33.29 -2.02
C GLN A 678 -1.06 -33.67 -2.89
N GLU A 679 -1.16 -34.95 -3.36
CA GLU A 679 -2.25 -35.44 -4.19
C GLU A 679 -3.45 -35.91 -3.36
N CYS A 680 -3.17 -36.54 -2.20
CA CYS A 680 -4.17 -37.25 -1.41
C CYS A 680 -4.78 -36.41 -0.28
N ILE A 681 -4.03 -35.49 0.31
CA ILE A 681 -4.51 -34.67 1.46
C ILE A 681 -5.02 -33.35 0.93
N VAL A 682 -6.34 -33.23 0.84
CA VAL A 682 -7.00 -32.06 0.22
C VAL A 682 -7.71 -31.20 1.26
N PRO A 683 -7.85 -29.90 1.04
CA PRO A 683 -8.54 -29.00 1.97
C PRO A 683 -10.06 -29.18 1.89
N GLU A 684 -10.72 -28.93 2.99
CA GLU A 684 -12.15 -28.65 3.08
C GLU A 684 -12.34 -27.36 3.87
N LEU A 685 -12.96 -26.33 3.27
CA LEU A 685 -13.21 -25.08 3.96
C LEU A 685 -14.71 -24.92 4.22
N VAL A 686 -15.04 -24.44 5.40
CA VAL A 686 -16.40 -23.96 5.72
C VAL A 686 -16.31 -22.48 5.95
N VAL A 687 -16.99 -21.72 5.06
CA VAL A 687 -16.97 -20.27 5.04
C VAL A 687 -18.35 -19.76 5.46
N GLU A 688 -18.37 -18.89 6.44
CA GLU A 688 -19.57 -18.23 6.94
C GLU A 688 -19.32 -16.72 6.96
N ARG A 689 -20.37 -15.93 6.89
CA ARG A 689 -20.23 -14.51 7.21
C ARG A 689 -19.62 -14.42 8.61
N GLY A 690 -18.58 -13.66 8.77
CA GLY A 690 -18.14 -13.26 10.10
C GLY A 690 -19.39 -12.73 10.80
N GLY A 691 -19.75 -13.28 11.94
CA GLY A 691 -20.81 -12.68 12.77
C GLY A 691 -20.46 -11.20 12.86
N ALA A 692 -21.49 -10.32 12.79
CA ALA A 692 -21.31 -8.88 12.63
C ALA A 692 -20.01 -8.46 13.29
N SER A 693 -19.06 -7.98 12.46
CA SER A 693 -17.76 -7.51 12.97
C SER A 693 -18.11 -6.73 14.20
N THR A 694 -17.57 -7.09 15.35
CA THR A 694 -17.82 -6.35 16.57
C THR A 694 -17.36 -4.94 16.23
N ALA A 695 -18.29 -4.12 15.73
CA ALA A 695 -17.99 -2.76 15.36
C ALA A 695 -17.87 -2.03 16.68
N ALA A 696 -16.65 -1.87 17.11
CA ALA A 696 -16.34 -1.05 18.27
C ALA A 696 -15.58 0.17 17.76
N THR A 697 -16.12 1.35 18.05
CA THR A 697 -15.50 2.62 17.65
C THR A 697 -15.25 3.48 18.88
N ILE A 698 -14.05 4.04 18.99
CA ILE A 698 -13.67 4.95 20.07
C ILE A 698 -14.26 6.34 19.77
N ALA A 699 -15.32 6.68 20.47
CA ALA A 699 -15.97 7.99 20.34
C ALA A 699 -15.10 9.10 20.95
N SER A 700 -14.63 8.92 22.19
CA SER A 700 -13.79 9.91 22.86
C SER A 700 -12.78 9.27 23.80
N VAL A 701 -11.66 10.00 24.01
CA VAL A 701 -10.62 9.67 25.01
C VAL A 701 -10.41 10.92 25.83
N THR A 702 -10.56 10.83 27.15
CA THR A 702 -10.36 11.95 28.07
C THR A 702 -9.49 11.54 29.22
N TRP A 703 -8.61 12.45 29.67
CA TRP A 703 -7.68 12.22 30.76
C TRP A 703 -8.03 13.01 32.00
N ARG A 704 -7.80 12.40 33.16
CA ARG A 704 -7.81 13.05 34.46
C ARG A 704 -6.62 12.54 35.27
N GLY A 705 -5.49 13.23 35.20
CA GLY A 705 -4.20 12.72 35.70
C GLY A 705 -3.88 11.41 35.03
N MET A 706 -3.42 10.41 35.75
CA MET A 706 -3.05 9.08 35.24
C MET A 706 -4.24 8.14 34.99
N ARG A 707 -5.46 8.67 34.86
CA ARG A 707 -6.67 7.91 34.45
C ARG A 707 -7.18 8.36 33.11
N CYS A 708 -7.32 7.39 32.22
CA CYS A 708 -7.90 7.54 30.89
C CYS A 708 -9.34 7.03 30.91
N ARG A 709 -10.31 7.87 30.57
CA ARG A 709 -11.70 7.47 30.31
C ARG A 709 -11.91 7.41 28.81
N VAL A 710 -12.39 6.26 28.34
CA VAL A 710 -12.63 5.98 26.92
C VAL A 710 -14.11 5.70 26.73
N SER A 711 -14.74 6.43 25.83
CA SER A 711 -16.11 6.15 25.40
C SER A 711 -16.05 5.34 24.10
N VAL A 712 -16.73 4.19 24.10
CA VAL A 712 -16.73 3.22 22.99
C VAL A 712 -18.16 2.95 22.57
N SER A 713 -18.43 3.09 21.29
CA SER A 713 -19.69 2.63 20.68
C SER A 713 -19.48 1.18 20.21
N THR A 714 -20.14 0.23 20.85
CA THR A 714 -20.08 -1.20 20.51
C THR A 714 -21.39 -1.89 20.79
N ASN A 715 -21.67 -2.94 20.03
CA ASN A 715 -22.81 -3.85 20.24
C ASN A 715 -22.38 -5.17 20.94
N ASP A 716 -21.10 -5.33 21.26
CA ASP A 716 -20.56 -6.53 21.91
C ASP A 716 -20.01 -6.16 23.31
N PRO A 717 -20.58 -6.69 24.40
CA PRO A 717 -20.11 -6.42 25.75
C PRO A 717 -18.78 -7.09 26.11
N SER A 718 -18.28 -8.02 25.28
CA SER A 718 -16.99 -8.72 25.53
C SER A 718 -15.77 -7.93 25.07
N VAL A 719 -15.99 -6.77 24.47
CA VAL A 719 -14.92 -5.88 23.97
C VAL A 719 -14.16 -5.26 25.15
N ARG A 720 -12.84 -5.21 25.03
CA ARG A 720 -11.95 -4.62 26.03
C ARG A 720 -11.22 -3.43 25.48
N VAL A 721 -10.93 -2.48 26.36
CA VAL A 721 -10.08 -1.33 26.08
C VAL A 721 -8.74 -1.52 26.74
N ASP A 722 -7.67 -1.18 26.05
CA ASP A 722 -6.30 -1.24 26.52
C ASP A 722 -5.53 0.02 26.08
N LEU A 723 -4.40 0.31 26.75
CA LEU A 723 -3.52 1.44 26.44
C LEU A 723 -2.11 0.92 26.18
N ARG A 724 -1.59 1.13 24.96
CA ARG A 724 -0.32 0.54 24.52
C ARG A 724 0.63 1.59 23.97
N LEU A 725 1.94 1.40 24.20
CA LEU A 725 2.99 2.19 23.54
C LEU A 725 3.13 1.79 22.06
N ASN A 726 2.98 0.50 21.74
CA ASN A 726 2.86 0.00 20.38
C ASN A 726 1.53 -0.76 20.24
N TRP A 727 0.59 -0.18 19.50
CA TRP A 727 -0.76 -0.72 19.39
C TRP A 727 -0.85 -2.16 18.86
N LYS A 728 0.14 -2.61 18.06
CA LYS A 728 0.21 -3.97 17.51
C LYS A 728 0.63 -5.02 18.53
N GLN A 729 1.28 -4.63 19.63
CA GLN A 729 1.90 -5.54 20.58
C GLN A 729 1.21 -5.44 21.95
N ALA A 730 0.45 -6.47 22.32
CA ALA A 730 -0.24 -6.51 23.61
C ALA A 730 0.72 -6.42 24.82
N THR A 731 1.95 -6.89 24.65
CA THR A 731 3.00 -6.83 25.69
C THR A 731 3.48 -5.41 26.01
N THR A 732 3.13 -4.42 25.17
CA THR A 732 3.47 -3.01 25.40
C THR A 732 2.36 -2.24 26.12
N SER A 733 1.39 -2.93 26.71
CA SER A 733 0.34 -2.32 27.54
C SER A 733 0.95 -1.60 28.73
N ILE A 734 0.55 -0.35 28.91
CA ILE A 734 0.88 0.49 30.08
C ILE A 734 -0.34 0.68 31.00
N ALA A 735 -1.48 0.10 30.66
CA ALA A 735 -2.63 0.04 31.54
C ALA A 735 -2.37 -0.96 32.69
N ALA A 736 -2.80 -0.65 33.90
CA ALA A 736 -2.75 -1.57 35.04
C ALA A 736 -3.48 -2.91 34.74
N SER A 737 -4.55 -2.84 33.94
CA SER A 737 -5.21 -3.98 33.31
C SER A 737 -6.13 -3.49 32.19
N PRO A 738 -6.27 -4.23 31.07
CA PRO A 738 -7.33 -3.98 30.11
C PRO A 738 -8.72 -4.05 30.78
N LYS A 739 -9.65 -3.20 30.34
CA LYS A 739 -11.00 -3.11 30.94
C LYS A 739 -12.08 -3.43 29.92
N GLU A 740 -13.09 -4.18 30.35
CA GLU A 740 -14.32 -4.37 29.59
C GLU A 740 -15.10 -3.05 29.49
N VAL A 741 -15.80 -2.88 28.39
CA VAL A 741 -16.67 -1.72 28.19
C VAL A 741 -17.92 -1.91 29.01
N GLY A 742 -18.19 -0.98 29.91
CA GLY A 742 -19.38 -1.03 30.74
C GLY A 742 -20.68 -0.80 29.97
N PRO A 743 -21.86 -1.05 30.59
CA PRO A 743 -23.18 -0.90 29.95
C PRO A 743 -23.44 0.51 29.37
N ALA A 744 -22.78 1.53 29.92
CA ALA A 744 -22.86 2.91 29.43
C ALA A 744 -21.96 3.20 28.24
N GLY A 745 -21.24 2.21 27.66
CA GLY A 745 -20.30 2.40 26.60
C GLY A 745 -18.97 3.02 27.06
N GLU A 746 -18.64 2.97 28.36
CA GLU A 746 -17.44 3.59 28.90
C GLU A 746 -16.50 2.57 29.55
N ALA A 747 -15.18 2.81 29.41
CA ALA A 747 -14.13 2.11 30.14
C ALA A 747 -13.18 3.12 30.80
N SER A 748 -12.70 2.82 31.98
CA SER A 748 -11.73 3.66 32.71
C SER A 748 -10.46 2.87 32.96
N LEU A 749 -9.37 3.29 32.35
CA LEU A 749 -8.04 2.70 32.48
C LEU A 749 -7.20 3.52 33.47
N ALA A 750 -6.48 2.86 34.36
CA ALA A 750 -5.40 3.47 35.12
C ALA A 750 -4.07 3.10 34.49
N VAL A 751 -3.15 4.04 34.36
CA VAL A 751 -1.79 3.78 33.93
C VAL A 751 -1.05 3.10 35.09
N ALA A 752 -0.26 2.07 34.78
CA ALA A 752 0.38 1.23 35.80
C ALA A 752 1.61 1.91 36.45
N ASP A 753 2.28 2.79 35.73
CA ASP A 753 3.51 3.44 36.14
C ASP A 753 3.50 4.93 35.79
N ASP A 754 3.66 5.79 36.78
CA ASP A 754 3.69 7.25 36.65
C ASP A 754 4.85 7.73 35.75
N ALA A 755 5.89 6.92 35.57
CA ALA A 755 6.98 7.22 34.62
C ALA A 755 6.51 7.33 33.16
N ASN A 756 5.31 6.86 32.83
CA ASN A 756 4.70 7.00 31.51
C ASN A 756 3.92 8.32 31.30
N GLU A 757 3.91 9.25 32.28
CA GLU A 757 3.29 10.57 32.11
C GLU A 757 3.94 11.33 30.93
N GLY A 758 3.13 11.90 30.04
CA GLY A 758 3.60 12.57 28.82
C GLY A 758 4.03 11.63 27.69
N ALA A 759 4.02 10.32 27.87
CA ALA A 759 4.38 9.38 26.82
C ALA A 759 3.31 9.34 25.71
N ALA A 760 3.76 9.23 24.46
CA ALA A 760 2.89 8.94 23.33
C ALA A 760 2.39 7.49 23.41
N ALA A 761 1.07 7.29 23.47
CA ALA A 761 0.45 6.00 23.58
C ALA A 761 -0.75 5.88 22.63
N THR A 762 -1.29 4.68 22.48
CA THR A 762 -2.49 4.43 21.68
C THR A 762 -3.51 3.67 22.53
N VAL A 763 -4.70 4.24 22.65
CA VAL A 763 -5.87 3.50 23.13
C VAL A 763 -6.29 2.53 22.05
N VAL A 764 -6.46 1.27 22.39
CA VAL A 764 -6.95 0.22 21.49
C VAL A 764 -8.19 -0.44 22.06
N VAL A 765 -9.12 -0.76 21.19
CA VAL A 765 -10.27 -1.58 21.50
C VAL A 765 -10.05 -2.95 20.89
N VAL A 766 -10.16 -4.00 21.68
CA VAL A 766 -9.87 -5.37 21.24
C VAL A 766 -11.08 -6.29 21.48
N ASP A 767 -11.26 -7.28 20.60
CA ASP A 767 -12.22 -8.36 20.78
C ASP A 767 -11.77 -9.40 21.83
N ALA A 768 -12.60 -10.40 22.09
CA ALA A 768 -12.26 -11.49 23.01
C ALA A 768 -11.05 -12.31 22.58
N ALA A 769 -10.70 -12.32 21.27
CA ALA A 769 -9.54 -13.00 20.71
C ALA A 769 -8.27 -12.13 20.76
N GLY A 770 -8.37 -10.85 21.13
CA GLY A 770 -7.27 -9.91 21.20
C GLY A 770 -6.98 -9.13 19.91
N ASN A 771 -7.84 -9.25 18.88
CA ASN A 771 -7.71 -8.47 17.65
C ASN A 771 -8.13 -7.02 17.89
N VAL A 772 -7.36 -6.08 17.34
CA VAL A 772 -7.64 -4.64 17.46
C VAL A 772 -8.77 -4.26 16.51
N LEU A 773 -9.89 -3.80 17.08
CA LEU A 773 -11.10 -3.38 16.36
C LEU A 773 -11.02 -1.89 15.98
N ASP A 774 -10.54 -1.06 16.91
CA ASP A 774 -10.32 0.38 16.70
C ASP A 774 -9.17 0.89 17.55
N ARG A 775 -8.62 2.05 17.18
CA ARG A 775 -7.49 2.67 17.88
C ARG A 775 -7.51 4.19 17.78
N LYS A 776 -7.04 4.86 18.82
CA LYS A 776 -6.92 6.31 18.86
C LYS A 776 -5.61 6.71 19.57
N PRO A 777 -4.72 7.49 18.90
CA PRO A 777 -3.51 8.00 19.55
C PRO A 777 -3.88 8.98 20.65
N THR A 778 -3.05 9.03 21.71
CA THR A 778 -3.23 9.90 22.86
C THR A 778 -1.87 10.15 23.53
N THR A 779 -1.78 11.22 24.31
CA THR A 779 -0.65 11.47 25.22
C THR A 779 -1.09 11.17 26.64
N VAL A 780 -0.31 10.43 27.41
CA VAL A 780 -0.65 10.02 28.77
C VAL A 780 -0.72 11.26 29.70
N GLY A 781 -1.85 11.44 30.35
CA GLY A 781 -2.04 12.52 31.33
C GLY A 781 -2.40 13.89 30.73
N GLU A 782 -2.39 14.04 29.41
CA GLU A 782 -2.70 15.30 28.73
C GLU A 782 -4.23 15.53 28.69
N ALA A 783 -4.70 16.57 29.37
CA ALA A 783 -6.11 16.94 29.32
C ALA A 783 -6.48 17.35 27.87
N THR A 784 -7.29 16.53 27.21
CA THR A 784 -7.82 16.84 25.88
C THR A 784 -8.81 18.00 26.04
N THR A 785 -8.45 19.16 25.47
CA THR A 785 -9.32 20.36 25.35
C THR A 785 -10.48 20.09 24.38
#